data_720f159dcfb52a97698ad7d3de00ed90
#
_entry.id   720f159dcfb52a97698ad7d3de00ed90
#
_cell.length_a   1.000
_cell.length_b   1.000
_cell.length_c   1.000
_cell.angle_alpha   90.00
_cell.angle_beta   90.00
_cell.angle_gamma   90.00
#
_symmetry.space_group_name_H-M   'P 1'
#
loop_
_entity.id
_entity.type
_entity.pdbx_description
1 polymer ?
#
loop_
_entity_poly.entity_id
_entity_poly.type
_entity_poly.pdbx_seq_one_letter_code
_entity_poly.pdbx_strand_id
1 'polypeptide(L)'
;MTTQPDGLAPMPDPAMPFVVADRLPQGAPAVARYGDPVWCLHPLIENPGAVRSRIYWANFPDSFREECRYLAYRLINDALPSLFLAGRPATWRERVGAEACYNSVLNWAELATWLHQNRITTLRNLSENNWLEYHQFVLTKGLSRSSVGHRLTSMQRLWIFDHTGTRPLGIAEPPWHREGCDDYLPAASSVAENTTDPISPATMGPLLIWSLRMVEDFADDILNAWAEYTRMVQTPTHVDDNAAARPKLEAYLQILELMRLPVPTVQRAGKTVFAVTYMAGLTGASKSQVQHALDADIYWDKIKNAKPGPCPLPIRITGKIDNKPWSEAIDFAEAPVMMRHLGTAAFIVIAYLTGMRPGEVLGLRAGCCPDPETGRHVIHGHEFKNARDEQGNHLSRGLPRAVPWVAIPPVVTAIRILERIVPSGSLLFDTHAHQFVAHRTSAKGSLTLYALRCRVEDFAGWASALAERLDRTHETVPADSAGLIGTARFRRTLAWHIARRPGGLVALAIQYGHMRTAVSAGYASRSRDGIHTLLDIETARVTAETLTTLHDDLASGTGVSGPAAHRLIQAAAQASDFVGAITTSRQAKALLGNPLLTVHDNSQAFAMCVYNRDKALCRRVEDDDSPRLDRCVATCANLARTDRHADQLATQAQDLERQADSGSLPPPLADRLRGQATRLREHADHHHKHRITPQEPSA
;
A
#
# COMPACT_ATOMS: atom_id res chain seq x y z
N MET A 1 -26.59 8.94 -46.82
CA MET A 1 -26.44 10.13 -45.99
C MET A 1 -27.57 10.10 -44.97
N THR A 2 -27.32 9.52 -43.82
CA THR A 2 -28.27 9.50 -42.69
C THR A 2 -28.00 10.76 -41.86
N THR A 3 -28.94 11.68 -41.90
CA THR A 3 -28.97 12.90 -41.09
C THR A 3 -28.96 12.50 -39.60
N GLN A 4 -27.90 12.85 -38.88
CA GLN A 4 -27.88 12.82 -37.41
C GLN A 4 -28.95 13.81 -36.88
N PRO A 5 -29.65 13.48 -35.79
CA PRO A 5 -30.55 14.43 -35.16
C PRO A 5 -29.70 15.61 -34.61
N ASP A 6 -30.08 16.82 -35.02
CA ASP A 6 -29.43 18.07 -34.59
C ASP A 6 -29.39 18.19 -33.06
N GLY A 7 -28.19 18.38 -32.48
CA GLY A 7 -27.98 18.75 -31.08
C GLY A 7 -27.11 17.85 -30.22
N LEU A 8 -26.70 16.66 -30.67
CA LEU A 8 -25.81 15.78 -29.90
C LEU A 8 -24.33 16.12 -30.15
N ALA A 9 -23.55 16.25 -29.10
CA ALA A 9 -22.11 16.44 -29.23
C ALA A 9 -21.45 15.28 -30.02
N PRO A 10 -20.41 15.53 -30.83
CA PRO A 10 -19.73 14.47 -31.57
C PRO A 10 -19.09 13.46 -30.65
N MET A 11 -18.94 12.22 -31.10
CA MET A 11 -18.12 11.22 -30.41
C MET A 11 -16.65 11.66 -30.40
N PRO A 12 -15.89 11.30 -29.37
CA PRO A 12 -14.46 11.56 -29.34
C PRO A 12 -13.76 11.02 -30.59
N ASP A 13 -12.83 11.78 -31.18
CA ASP A 13 -12.05 11.32 -32.33
C ASP A 13 -11.25 10.05 -31.92
N PRO A 14 -11.33 8.94 -32.66
CA PRO A 14 -10.56 7.74 -32.39
C PRO A 14 -9.05 7.95 -32.26
N ALA A 15 -8.50 8.99 -32.90
CA ALA A 15 -7.06 9.31 -32.88
C ALA A 15 -6.64 10.14 -31.65
N MET A 16 -7.59 10.75 -30.92
CA MET A 16 -7.26 11.56 -29.75
C MET A 16 -6.86 10.70 -28.53
N PRO A 17 -6.03 11.22 -27.60
CA PRO A 17 -5.75 10.54 -26.36
C PRO A 17 -7.03 10.23 -25.57
N PHE A 18 -7.14 9.05 -24.95
CA PHE A 18 -8.31 8.72 -24.12
C PHE A 18 -8.29 9.43 -22.75
N VAL A 19 -7.19 10.04 -22.36
CA VAL A 19 -7.06 10.87 -21.14
C VAL A 19 -6.68 12.27 -21.57
N VAL A 20 -7.40 13.27 -21.07
CA VAL A 20 -7.10 14.68 -21.30
C VAL A 20 -5.85 15.12 -20.51
N ALA A 21 -5.10 16.07 -21.04
CA ALA A 21 -3.80 16.45 -20.53
C ALA A 21 -3.80 16.92 -19.06
N ASP A 22 -4.85 17.62 -18.62
CA ASP A 22 -4.98 18.12 -17.25
C ASP A 22 -5.23 17.02 -16.21
N ARG A 23 -5.56 15.80 -16.65
CA ARG A 23 -5.70 14.61 -15.80
C ARG A 23 -4.38 13.87 -15.56
N LEU A 24 -3.40 14.12 -16.38
CA LEU A 24 -2.12 13.40 -16.34
C LEU A 24 -1.15 14.12 -15.39
N PRO A 25 -0.45 13.37 -14.52
CA PRO A 25 0.67 13.91 -13.77
C PRO A 25 1.74 14.50 -14.71
N GLN A 26 2.47 15.49 -14.22
CA GLN A 26 3.58 16.08 -14.99
C GLN A 26 4.62 15.02 -15.35
N GLY A 27 4.97 14.91 -16.63
CA GLY A 27 5.91 13.91 -17.11
C GLY A 27 5.34 12.51 -17.28
N ALA A 28 4.00 12.35 -17.22
CA ALA A 28 3.37 11.07 -17.49
C ALA A 28 3.74 10.54 -18.88
N PRO A 29 3.87 9.21 -19.05
CA PRO A 29 4.11 8.62 -20.36
C PRO A 29 2.91 8.85 -21.30
N ALA A 30 3.14 8.73 -22.61
CA ALA A 30 2.08 8.80 -23.60
C ALA A 30 0.97 7.78 -23.30
N VAL A 31 -0.27 8.20 -23.43
CA VAL A 31 -1.46 7.37 -23.26
C VAL A 31 -1.95 6.82 -24.59
N ALA A 32 -2.72 5.73 -24.54
CA ALA A 32 -3.37 5.16 -25.72
C ALA A 32 -4.38 6.15 -26.33
N ARG A 33 -4.77 5.90 -27.57
CA ARG A 33 -5.81 6.68 -28.25
C ARG A 33 -7.20 6.18 -27.88
N TYR A 34 -8.21 7.02 -28.06
CA TYR A 34 -9.59 6.66 -27.78
C TYR A 34 -10.02 5.37 -28.55
N GLY A 35 -9.63 5.25 -29.82
CA GLY A 35 -9.95 4.09 -30.67
C GLY A 35 -9.14 2.82 -30.38
N ASP A 36 -8.10 2.89 -29.54
CA ASP A 36 -7.23 1.73 -29.29
C ASP A 36 -7.98 0.59 -28.58
N PRO A 37 -7.63 -0.67 -28.85
CA PRO A 37 -8.29 -1.85 -28.27
C PRO A 37 -8.03 -2.00 -26.76
N VAL A 38 -7.02 -1.35 -26.23
CA VAL A 38 -6.62 -1.44 -24.82
C VAL A 38 -6.29 -0.06 -24.27
N TRP A 39 -6.95 0.32 -23.17
CA TRP A 39 -6.59 1.51 -22.39
C TRP A 39 -5.85 1.13 -21.14
N CYS A 40 -4.66 1.69 -20.96
CA CYS A 40 -3.84 1.52 -19.75
C CYS A 40 -4.00 2.73 -18.84
N LEU A 41 -4.57 2.56 -17.66
CA LEU A 41 -4.79 3.63 -16.69
C LEU A 41 -3.54 3.95 -15.83
N HIS A 42 -2.47 3.19 -16.02
CA HIS A 42 -1.23 3.39 -15.24
C HIS A 42 -0.65 4.81 -15.30
N PRO A 43 -0.70 5.54 -16.44
CA PRO A 43 -0.25 6.94 -16.51
C PRO A 43 -0.96 7.90 -15.54
N LEU A 44 -2.16 7.54 -15.07
CA LEU A 44 -2.92 8.29 -14.06
C LEU A 44 -2.49 8.00 -12.62
N ILE A 45 -1.56 7.07 -12.42
CA ILE A 45 -1.21 6.54 -11.10
C ILE A 45 0.26 6.79 -10.84
N GLU A 46 0.55 7.60 -9.83
CA GLU A 46 1.92 7.89 -9.40
C GLU A 46 2.40 6.96 -8.26
N ASN A 47 1.49 6.15 -7.67
CA ASN A 47 1.87 5.15 -6.68
C ASN A 47 2.72 4.05 -7.31
N PRO A 48 4.00 3.90 -6.91
CA PRO A 48 4.92 2.95 -7.53
C PRO A 48 4.50 1.48 -7.43
N GLY A 49 3.76 1.12 -6.37
CA GLY A 49 3.30 -0.24 -6.10
C GLY A 49 1.89 -0.54 -6.60
N ALA A 50 1.26 0.37 -7.34
CA ALA A 50 -0.10 0.18 -7.82
C ALA A 50 -0.20 -0.90 -8.90
N VAL A 51 -1.34 -1.55 -8.94
CA VAL A 51 -1.67 -2.52 -9.99
C VAL A 51 -1.83 -1.79 -11.32
N ARG A 52 -1.26 -2.37 -12.38
CA ARG A 52 -1.40 -1.86 -13.74
C ARG A 52 -2.76 -2.22 -14.29
N SER A 53 -3.70 -1.31 -14.17
CA SER A 53 -5.07 -1.49 -14.64
C SER A 53 -5.17 -1.29 -16.16
N ARG A 54 -5.62 -2.31 -16.88
CA ARG A 54 -5.83 -2.27 -18.33
C ARG A 54 -7.27 -2.62 -18.66
N ILE A 55 -7.94 -1.76 -19.39
CA ILE A 55 -9.27 -2.00 -19.92
C ILE A 55 -9.10 -2.60 -21.31
N TYR A 56 -9.60 -3.82 -21.51
CA TYR A 56 -9.63 -4.52 -22.80
C TYR A 56 -11.03 -4.39 -23.38
N TRP A 57 -11.17 -3.64 -24.46
CA TRP A 57 -12.48 -3.42 -25.08
C TRP A 57 -13.05 -4.68 -25.74
N ALA A 58 -12.22 -5.65 -26.06
CA ALA A 58 -12.65 -6.97 -26.49
C ALA A 58 -13.48 -7.75 -25.45
N ASN A 59 -13.41 -7.35 -24.16
CA ASN A 59 -14.22 -7.98 -23.10
C ASN A 59 -15.69 -7.51 -23.11
N PHE A 60 -16.02 -6.53 -23.92
CA PHE A 60 -17.40 -6.05 -24.07
C PHE A 60 -18.05 -6.69 -25.30
N PRO A 61 -19.32 -7.12 -25.21
CA PRO A 61 -20.09 -7.48 -26.42
C PRO A 61 -20.09 -6.29 -27.40
N ASP A 62 -19.99 -6.60 -28.69
CA ASP A 62 -19.83 -5.60 -29.76
C ASP A 62 -20.89 -4.49 -29.71
N SER A 63 -22.13 -4.89 -29.40
CA SER A 63 -23.27 -3.97 -29.30
C SER A 63 -23.18 -2.93 -28.19
N PHE A 64 -22.40 -3.17 -27.13
CA PHE A 64 -22.24 -2.25 -25.99
C PHE A 64 -20.90 -1.54 -25.97
N ARG A 65 -19.95 -1.99 -26.79
CA ARG A 65 -18.54 -1.56 -26.71
C ARG A 65 -18.38 -0.06 -26.82
N GLU A 66 -18.97 0.56 -27.84
CA GLU A 66 -18.82 1.98 -28.08
C GLU A 66 -19.60 2.83 -27.06
N GLU A 67 -20.78 2.39 -26.64
CA GLU A 67 -21.55 3.06 -25.61
C GLU A 67 -20.77 3.09 -24.27
N CYS A 68 -20.25 1.94 -23.84
CA CYS A 68 -19.44 1.84 -22.63
C CYS A 68 -18.10 2.56 -22.74
N ARG A 69 -17.47 2.57 -23.93
CA ARG A 69 -16.23 3.30 -24.19
C ARG A 69 -16.42 4.80 -24.03
N TYR A 70 -17.48 5.32 -24.57
CA TYR A 70 -17.81 6.75 -24.43
C TYR A 70 -18.06 7.13 -22.96
N LEU A 71 -18.85 6.34 -22.24
CA LEU A 71 -19.13 6.60 -20.82
C LEU A 71 -17.87 6.42 -19.95
N ALA A 72 -16.99 5.46 -20.30
CA ALA A 72 -15.69 5.31 -19.62
C ALA A 72 -14.75 6.50 -19.89
N TYR A 73 -14.75 7.04 -21.10
CA TYR A 73 -14.01 8.26 -21.42
C TYR A 73 -14.46 9.42 -20.53
N ARG A 74 -15.77 9.61 -20.38
CA ARG A 74 -16.32 10.62 -19.49
C ARG A 74 -15.99 10.36 -18.03
N LEU A 75 -16.16 9.13 -17.53
CA LEU A 75 -15.83 8.75 -16.17
C LEU A 75 -14.36 9.05 -15.80
N ILE A 76 -13.45 8.88 -16.76
CA ILE A 76 -12.01 9.11 -16.56
C ILE A 76 -11.67 10.61 -16.56
N ASN A 77 -12.31 11.38 -17.44
CA ASN A 77 -11.90 12.76 -17.72
C ASN A 77 -12.75 13.81 -17.02
N ASP A 78 -14.05 13.57 -16.86
CA ASP A 78 -14.99 14.53 -16.32
C ASP A 78 -15.03 14.52 -14.78
N ALA A 79 -15.43 15.63 -14.18
CA ALA A 79 -15.80 15.67 -12.77
C ALA A 79 -17.12 14.91 -12.54
N LEU A 80 -17.33 14.41 -11.33
CA LEU A 80 -18.62 13.86 -10.94
C LEU A 80 -19.68 14.97 -10.99
N PRO A 81 -20.82 14.74 -11.66
CA PRO A 81 -21.87 15.72 -11.76
C PRO A 81 -22.43 16.15 -10.40
N SER A 82 -22.78 17.43 -10.25
CA SER A 82 -23.31 17.99 -9.01
C SER A 82 -24.58 17.27 -8.52
N LEU A 83 -25.40 16.81 -9.46
CA LEU A 83 -26.60 16.00 -9.15
C LEU A 83 -26.20 14.68 -8.42
N PHE A 84 -25.13 14.04 -8.81
CA PHE A 84 -24.64 12.82 -8.14
C PHE A 84 -24.03 13.12 -6.77
N LEU A 85 -23.40 14.28 -6.60
CA LEU A 85 -22.80 14.70 -5.33
C LEU A 85 -23.85 15.21 -4.34
N ALA A 86 -25.01 15.63 -4.81
CA ALA A 86 -26.12 16.05 -3.97
C ALA A 86 -26.58 14.92 -3.04
N GLY A 87 -26.70 15.20 -1.76
CA GLY A 87 -27.10 14.21 -0.76
C GLY A 87 -26.05 13.15 -0.42
N ARG A 88 -24.82 13.25 -0.95
CA ARG A 88 -23.74 12.33 -0.63
C ARG A 88 -22.79 12.92 0.42
N PRO A 89 -22.19 12.08 1.26
CA PRO A 89 -21.21 12.55 2.24
C PRO A 89 -20.06 13.32 1.57
N ALA A 90 -19.47 14.28 2.25
CA ALA A 90 -18.32 15.07 1.79
C ALA A 90 -17.09 14.22 1.39
N THR A 91 -17.17 12.92 1.59
CA THR A 91 -16.15 11.94 1.19
C THR A 91 -16.19 11.58 -0.29
N TRP A 92 -17.28 11.88 -0.97
CA TRP A 92 -17.37 11.76 -2.43
C TRP A 92 -16.59 12.91 -3.06
N ARG A 93 -15.91 12.60 -4.16
CA ARG A 93 -14.95 13.48 -4.81
C ARG A 93 -15.52 14.01 -6.11
N GLU A 94 -15.03 15.15 -6.54
CA GLU A 94 -15.39 15.68 -7.85
C GLU A 94 -14.92 14.78 -8.99
N ARG A 95 -13.80 14.06 -8.80
CA ARG A 95 -13.23 13.17 -9.82
C ARG A 95 -13.00 11.78 -9.28
N VAL A 96 -13.23 10.78 -10.13
CA VAL A 96 -13.04 9.37 -9.78
C VAL A 96 -11.57 8.99 -9.94
N GLY A 97 -10.98 8.34 -8.93
CA GLY A 97 -9.60 7.85 -9.01
C GLY A 97 -9.45 6.69 -10.02
N ALA A 98 -8.26 6.53 -10.58
CA ALA A 98 -7.99 5.56 -11.65
C ALA A 98 -8.40 4.11 -11.33
N GLU A 99 -8.14 3.63 -10.10
CA GLU A 99 -8.55 2.28 -9.67
C GLU A 99 -10.08 2.15 -9.63
N ALA A 100 -10.78 3.18 -9.15
CA ALA A 100 -12.23 3.18 -9.11
C ALA A 100 -12.85 3.32 -10.51
N CYS A 101 -12.20 4.03 -11.44
CA CYS A 101 -12.57 4.02 -12.86
C CYS A 101 -12.44 2.62 -13.44
N TYR A 102 -11.29 1.99 -13.25
CA TYR A 102 -11.04 0.63 -13.72
C TYR A 102 -12.10 -0.37 -13.22
N ASN A 103 -12.33 -0.39 -11.90
CA ASN A 103 -13.32 -1.28 -11.29
C ASN A 103 -14.74 -1.00 -11.78
N SER A 104 -15.09 0.27 -12.00
CA SER A 104 -16.40 0.64 -12.56
C SER A 104 -16.56 0.08 -13.97
N VAL A 105 -15.56 0.24 -14.83
CA VAL A 105 -15.59 -0.24 -16.23
C VAL A 105 -15.63 -1.77 -16.29
N LEU A 106 -14.92 -2.47 -15.39
CA LEU A 106 -15.03 -3.94 -15.29
C LEU A 106 -16.45 -4.39 -14.89
N ASN A 107 -17.07 -3.70 -13.93
CA ASN A 107 -18.45 -3.99 -13.54
C ASN A 107 -19.44 -3.69 -14.69
N TRP A 108 -19.15 -2.68 -15.52
CA TRP A 108 -19.95 -2.40 -16.73
C TRP A 108 -19.80 -3.49 -17.80
N ALA A 109 -18.59 -4.08 -17.95
CA ALA A 109 -18.40 -5.22 -18.85
C ALA A 109 -19.22 -6.45 -18.41
N GLU A 110 -19.29 -6.68 -17.08
CA GLU A 110 -20.15 -7.72 -16.51
C GLU A 110 -21.63 -7.45 -16.78
N LEU A 111 -22.10 -6.21 -16.56
CA LEU A 111 -23.46 -5.79 -16.88
C LEU A 111 -23.76 -5.97 -18.37
N ALA A 112 -22.88 -5.48 -19.25
CA ALA A 112 -23.06 -5.60 -20.71
C ALA A 112 -23.15 -7.05 -21.16
N THR A 113 -22.34 -7.94 -20.55
CA THR A 113 -22.40 -9.38 -20.81
C THR A 113 -23.75 -9.98 -20.38
N TRP A 114 -24.23 -9.61 -19.20
CA TRP A 114 -25.51 -10.07 -18.68
C TRP A 114 -26.67 -9.55 -19.54
N LEU A 115 -26.67 -8.28 -19.96
CA LEU A 115 -27.67 -7.70 -20.85
C LEU A 115 -27.68 -8.42 -22.17
N HIS A 116 -26.52 -8.69 -22.76
CA HIS A 116 -26.41 -9.45 -24.03
C HIS A 116 -27.01 -10.84 -23.91
N GLN A 117 -26.75 -11.55 -22.82
CA GLN A 117 -27.34 -12.87 -22.54
C GLN A 117 -28.86 -12.81 -22.40
N ASN A 118 -29.39 -11.69 -21.91
CA ASN A 118 -30.85 -11.45 -21.81
C ASN A 118 -31.43 -10.75 -23.04
N ARG A 119 -30.71 -10.79 -24.18
CA ARG A 119 -31.17 -10.27 -25.50
C ARG A 119 -31.41 -8.75 -25.52
N ILE A 120 -30.84 -8.00 -24.59
CA ILE A 120 -30.81 -6.56 -24.63
C ILE A 120 -29.54 -6.16 -25.39
N THR A 121 -29.66 -5.29 -26.40
CA THR A 121 -28.57 -5.02 -27.35
C THR A 121 -28.01 -3.60 -27.24
N THR A 122 -28.59 -2.73 -26.42
CA THR A 122 -28.15 -1.34 -26.20
C THR A 122 -28.46 -0.91 -24.78
N LEU A 123 -27.63 -0.05 -24.20
CA LEU A 123 -27.89 0.54 -22.88
C LEU A 123 -29.15 1.39 -22.84
N ARG A 124 -29.60 1.93 -23.98
CA ARG A 124 -30.85 2.68 -24.08
C ARG A 124 -32.07 1.85 -23.64
N ASN A 125 -32.05 0.54 -23.87
CA ASN A 125 -33.16 -0.36 -23.55
C ASN A 125 -33.10 -0.86 -22.09
N LEU A 126 -32.16 -0.35 -21.28
CA LEU A 126 -32.01 -0.71 -19.88
C LEU A 126 -33.11 -0.03 -19.06
N SER A 127 -34.09 -0.81 -18.64
CA SER A 127 -35.24 -0.37 -17.84
C SER A 127 -34.99 -0.53 -16.34
N GLU A 128 -35.84 0.05 -15.50
CA GLU A 128 -35.82 -0.13 -14.05
C GLU A 128 -35.96 -1.61 -13.66
N ASN A 129 -36.82 -2.37 -14.35
CA ASN A 129 -36.92 -3.81 -14.09
C ASN A 129 -35.62 -4.55 -14.38
N ASN A 130 -34.91 -4.20 -15.45
CA ASN A 130 -33.60 -4.82 -15.74
C ASN A 130 -32.56 -4.51 -14.65
N TRP A 131 -32.62 -3.33 -14.05
CA TRP A 131 -31.77 -3.03 -12.87
C TRP A 131 -32.06 -3.97 -11.70
N LEU A 132 -33.34 -4.22 -11.39
CA LEU A 132 -33.72 -5.13 -10.32
C LEU A 132 -33.32 -6.58 -10.63
N GLU A 133 -33.52 -7.04 -11.87
CA GLU A 133 -33.10 -8.37 -12.31
C GLU A 133 -31.56 -8.53 -12.24
N TYR A 134 -30.82 -7.53 -12.72
CA TYR A 134 -29.34 -7.52 -12.61
C TYR A 134 -28.88 -7.52 -11.16
N HIS A 135 -29.54 -6.75 -10.29
CA HIS A 135 -29.26 -6.76 -8.86
C HIS A 135 -29.45 -8.17 -8.27
N GLN A 136 -30.54 -8.85 -8.58
CA GLN A 136 -30.76 -10.24 -8.14
C GLN A 136 -29.63 -11.16 -8.65
N PHE A 137 -29.24 -11.03 -9.92
CA PHE A 137 -28.10 -11.77 -10.47
C PHE A 137 -26.80 -11.49 -9.68
N VAL A 138 -26.52 -10.26 -9.30
CA VAL A 138 -25.34 -9.93 -8.46
C VAL A 138 -25.42 -10.60 -7.10
N LEU A 139 -26.59 -10.67 -6.48
CA LEU A 139 -26.79 -11.34 -5.18
C LEU A 139 -26.54 -12.85 -5.26
N THR A 140 -26.90 -13.52 -6.38
CA THR A 140 -26.64 -14.97 -6.55
C THR A 140 -25.17 -15.33 -6.52
N LYS A 141 -24.26 -14.36 -6.68
CA LYS A 141 -22.80 -14.58 -6.62
C LYS A 141 -22.24 -14.75 -5.23
N GLY A 142 -23.03 -14.57 -4.19
CA GLY A 142 -22.59 -14.71 -2.78
C GLY A 142 -21.49 -13.71 -2.38
N LEU A 143 -21.48 -12.52 -2.96
CA LEU A 143 -20.46 -11.51 -2.71
C LEU A 143 -20.64 -10.83 -1.35
N SER A 144 -19.55 -10.30 -0.81
CA SER A 144 -19.62 -9.49 0.42
C SER A 144 -20.46 -8.23 0.23
N ARG A 145 -21.08 -7.74 1.31
CA ARG A 145 -21.84 -6.48 1.33
C ARG A 145 -21.09 -5.33 0.65
N SER A 146 -19.80 -5.17 0.99
CA SER A 146 -18.95 -4.13 0.38
C SER A 146 -18.78 -4.34 -1.14
N SER A 147 -18.61 -5.58 -1.58
CA SER A 147 -18.44 -5.87 -3.02
C SER A 147 -19.71 -5.60 -3.81
N VAL A 148 -20.88 -5.93 -3.24
CA VAL A 148 -22.17 -5.56 -3.84
C VAL A 148 -22.30 -4.05 -3.89
N GLY A 149 -22.03 -3.33 -2.80
CA GLY A 149 -22.10 -1.86 -2.74
C GLY A 149 -21.22 -1.18 -3.79
N HIS A 150 -20.00 -1.68 -4.01
CA HIS A 150 -19.13 -1.17 -5.08
C HIS A 150 -19.72 -1.39 -6.49
N ARG A 151 -20.39 -2.53 -6.73
CA ARG A 151 -21.08 -2.78 -8.00
C ARG A 151 -22.24 -1.81 -8.19
N LEU A 152 -23.11 -1.67 -7.19
CA LEU A 152 -24.23 -0.72 -7.26
C LEU A 152 -23.75 0.71 -7.52
N THR A 153 -22.68 1.12 -6.84
CA THR A 153 -22.03 2.42 -7.09
C THR A 153 -21.51 2.56 -8.52
N SER A 154 -20.96 1.48 -9.10
CA SER A 154 -20.50 1.50 -10.49
C SER A 154 -21.65 1.69 -11.46
N MET A 155 -22.82 1.11 -11.19
CA MET A 155 -24.03 1.29 -12.00
C MET A 155 -24.59 2.71 -11.88
N GLN A 156 -24.57 3.29 -10.67
CA GLN A 156 -24.93 4.70 -10.48
C GLN A 156 -24.00 5.63 -11.28
N ARG A 157 -22.69 5.32 -11.36
CA ARG A 157 -21.76 6.09 -12.20
C ARG A 157 -22.09 5.97 -13.68
N LEU A 158 -22.45 4.76 -14.15
CA LEU A 158 -22.87 4.56 -15.54
C LEU A 158 -24.03 5.47 -15.89
N TRP A 159 -25.09 5.43 -15.06
CA TRP A 159 -26.29 6.23 -15.27
C TRP A 159 -26.03 7.72 -15.19
N ILE A 160 -25.31 8.23 -14.17
CA ILE A 160 -25.15 9.66 -13.97
C ILE A 160 -24.30 10.31 -15.07
N PHE A 161 -23.26 9.63 -15.58
CA PHE A 161 -22.48 10.13 -16.71
C PHE A 161 -23.25 10.07 -18.02
N ASP A 162 -24.22 9.15 -18.18
CA ASP A 162 -25.18 9.18 -19.27
C ASP A 162 -26.15 10.34 -19.13
N HIS A 163 -26.85 10.39 -18.00
CA HIS A 163 -27.92 11.37 -17.74
C HIS A 163 -27.48 12.84 -17.85
N THR A 164 -26.27 13.15 -17.39
CA THR A 164 -25.69 14.52 -17.42
C THR A 164 -24.82 14.76 -18.66
N GLY A 165 -24.77 13.80 -19.57
CA GLY A 165 -23.98 13.85 -20.78
C GLY A 165 -24.56 14.81 -21.83
N THR A 166 -23.68 15.30 -22.71
CA THR A 166 -24.08 16.01 -23.92
C THR A 166 -24.62 15.08 -25.03
N ARG A 167 -24.55 13.77 -24.77
CA ARG A 167 -25.00 12.70 -25.68
C ARG A 167 -25.66 11.58 -24.85
N PRO A 168 -26.80 11.83 -24.20
CA PRO A 168 -27.43 10.82 -23.36
C PRO A 168 -27.99 9.67 -24.20
N LEU A 169 -27.77 8.46 -23.74
CA LEU A 169 -28.39 7.25 -24.29
C LEU A 169 -29.82 7.08 -23.75
N GLY A 170 -30.12 7.67 -22.61
CA GLY A 170 -31.41 7.56 -21.93
C GLY A 170 -31.53 6.32 -21.07
N ILE A 171 -30.44 5.93 -20.40
CA ILE A 171 -30.40 4.81 -19.44
C ILE A 171 -31.38 5.13 -18.30
N ALA A 172 -32.21 4.18 -17.90
CA ALA A 172 -33.10 4.34 -16.75
C ALA A 172 -32.32 4.51 -15.45
N GLU A 173 -32.84 5.31 -14.54
CA GLU A 173 -32.25 5.51 -13.21
C GLU A 173 -32.24 4.21 -12.42
N PRO A 174 -31.08 3.82 -11.80
CA PRO A 174 -31.06 2.67 -10.91
C PRO A 174 -31.90 2.95 -9.64
N PRO A 175 -32.81 2.02 -9.20
CA PRO A 175 -33.67 2.27 -8.04
C PRO A 175 -32.91 2.67 -6.78
N TRP A 176 -31.77 2.02 -6.50
CA TRP A 176 -30.91 2.33 -5.34
C TRP A 176 -30.24 3.70 -5.39
N HIS A 177 -30.34 4.44 -6.49
CA HIS A 177 -29.88 5.83 -6.52
C HIS A 177 -30.88 6.73 -5.79
N ARG A 178 -32.14 6.54 -6.01
CA ARG A 178 -33.26 7.29 -5.43
C ARG A 178 -33.58 6.84 -4.00
N GLU A 179 -33.60 5.52 -3.77
CA GLU A 179 -34.06 4.88 -2.54
C GLU A 179 -32.94 4.69 -1.50
N GLY A 180 -31.67 4.80 -1.93
CA GLY A 180 -30.49 4.44 -1.16
C GLY A 180 -30.02 3.00 -1.42
N CYS A 181 -28.76 2.72 -1.11
CA CYS A 181 -28.18 1.41 -1.38
C CYS A 181 -28.48 0.37 -0.29
N ASP A 182 -28.83 0.75 0.91
CA ASP A 182 -28.83 -0.14 2.08
C ASP A 182 -29.81 -1.30 1.96
N ASP A 183 -30.98 -1.06 1.40
CA ASP A 183 -32.03 -2.09 1.17
C ASP A 183 -31.66 -3.08 0.05
N TYR A 184 -30.68 -2.70 -0.78
CA TYR A 184 -30.16 -3.50 -1.89
C TYR A 184 -28.89 -4.28 -1.51
N LEU A 185 -28.41 -4.15 -0.29
CA LEU A 185 -27.19 -4.81 0.15
C LEU A 185 -27.51 -6.07 0.97
N PRO A 186 -26.69 -7.13 0.89
CA PRO A 186 -26.82 -8.26 1.80
C PRO A 186 -26.84 -7.80 3.26
N ALA A 187 -27.51 -8.54 4.12
CA ALA A 187 -27.59 -8.24 5.55
C ALA A 187 -26.20 -7.91 6.11
N ALA A 188 -26.14 -6.87 6.93
CA ALA A 188 -24.92 -6.54 7.63
C ALA A 188 -24.56 -7.70 8.59
N SER A 189 -23.33 -8.18 8.49
CA SER A 189 -22.84 -9.09 9.55
C SER A 189 -22.77 -8.30 10.85
N SER A 190 -23.27 -8.85 11.93
CA SER A 190 -23.27 -8.25 13.27
C SER A 190 -21.86 -8.02 13.84
N VAL A 191 -20.84 -8.44 13.10
CA VAL A 191 -19.44 -8.36 13.51
C VAL A 191 -18.73 -7.38 12.55
N ALA A 192 -18.38 -6.22 13.07
CA ALA A 192 -17.53 -5.23 12.39
C ALA A 192 -16.07 -5.73 12.27
N GLU A 193 -15.88 -7.01 11.92
CA GLU A 193 -14.57 -7.63 11.83
C GLU A 193 -13.92 -7.44 10.48
N ASN A 194 -12.64 -7.13 10.50
CA ASN A 194 -11.82 -7.12 9.31
C ASN A 194 -11.72 -8.55 8.76
N THR A 195 -12.15 -8.79 7.53
CA THR A 195 -12.24 -10.11 6.90
C THR A 195 -10.89 -10.77 6.62
N THR A 196 -9.78 -10.02 6.73
CA THR A 196 -8.43 -10.54 6.50
C THR A 196 -7.93 -11.27 7.74
N ASP A 197 -7.65 -12.57 7.62
CA ASP A 197 -7.08 -13.36 8.70
C ASP A 197 -5.61 -13.02 8.99
N PRO A 198 -5.18 -13.01 10.26
CA PRO A 198 -3.75 -13.02 10.59
C PRO A 198 -3.10 -14.30 10.08
N ILE A 199 -1.80 -14.28 9.82
CA ILE A 199 -1.01 -15.48 9.53
C ILE A 199 -0.89 -16.27 10.82
N SER A 200 -1.08 -17.58 10.75
CA SER A 200 -0.90 -18.47 11.89
C SER A 200 0.47 -18.28 12.54
N PRO A 201 0.58 -18.24 13.88
CA PRO A 201 1.88 -18.21 14.56
C PRO A 201 2.82 -19.36 14.15
N ALA A 202 2.26 -20.54 13.87
CA ALA A 202 3.02 -21.70 13.41
C ALA A 202 3.68 -21.47 12.04
N THR A 203 3.05 -20.68 11.18
CA THR A 203 3.59 -20.30 9.86
C THR A 203 4.48 -19.05 9.96
N MET A 204 4.00 -18.00 10.68
CA MET A 204 4.71 -16.72 10.74
C MET A 204 6.05 -16.79 11.48
N GLY A 205 6.13 -17.60 12.55
CA GLY A 205 7.36 -17.78 13.33
C GLY A 205 8.53 -18.26 12.50
N PRO A 206 8.47 -19.46 11.91
CA PRO A 206 9.54 -19.95 11.03
C PRO A 206 9.79 -19.04 9.82
N LEU A 207 8.75 -18.51 9.18
CA LEU A 207 8.90 -17.59 8.06
C LEU A 207 9.72 -16.34 8.44
N LEU A 208 9.47 -15.76 9.62
CA LEU A 208 10.24 -14.61 10.11
C LEU A 208 11.68 -15.00 10.45
N ILE A 209 11.90 -16.14 11.11
CA ILE A 209 13.25 -16.61 11.45
C ILE A 209 14.10 -16.74 10.19
N TRP A 210 13.58 -17.40 9.15
CA TRP A 210 14.30 -17.53 7.89
C TRP A 210 14.48 -16.20 7.17
N SER A 211 13.51 -15.29 7.26
CA SER A 211 13.66 -13.95 6.68
C SER A 211 14.75 -13.14 7.38
N LEU A 212 14.86 -13.23 8.70
CA LEU A 212 15.92 -12.57 9.47
C LEU A 212 17.29 -13.15 9.13
N ARG A 213 17.44 -14.49 9.13
CA ARG A 213 18.71 -15.15 8.72
C ARG A 213 19.13 -14.75 7.30
N MET A 214 18.17 -14.71 6.38
CA MET A 214 18.44 -14.29 5.00
C MET A 214 19.02 -12.88 4.92
N VAL A 215 18.51 -11.97 5.73
CA VAL A 215 18.93 -10.55 5.74
C VAL A 215 20.19 -10.34 6.60
N GLU A 216 20.30 -11.00 7.75
CA GLU A 216 21.37 -10.72 8.72
C GLU A 216 22.60 -11.63 8.49
N ASP A 217 22.37 -12.92 8.16
CA ASP A 217 23.44 -13.91 8.12
C ASP A 217 23.88 -14.28 6.70
N PHE A 218 22.95 -14.32 5.70
CA PHE A 218 23.23 -14.85 4.37
C PHE A 218 23.40 -13.78 3.30
N ALA A 219 23.01 -12.53 3.59
CA ALA A 219 22.94 -11.46 2.60
C ALA A 219 24.29 -11.20 1.89
N ASP A 220 25.39 -11.17 2.64
CA ASP A 220 26.71 -10.92 2.06
C ASP A 220 27.15 -12.05 1.11
N ASP A 221 26.91 -13.30 1.48
CA ASP A 221 27.21 -14.44 0.63
C ASP A 221 26.40 -14.37 -0.67
N ILE A 222 25.11 -14.02 -0.58
CA ILE A 222 24.22 -13.94 -1.74
C ILE A 222 24.60 -12.77 -2.66
N LEU A 223 24.96 -11.61 -2.10
CA LEU A 223 25.40 -10.46 -2.88
C LEU A 223 26.73 -10.72 -3.57
N ASN A 224 27.66 -11.41 -2.90
CA ASN A 224 28.94 -11.83 -3.50
C ASN A 224 28.70 -12.86 -4.60
N ALA A 225 27.80 -13.82 -4.40
CA ALA A 225 27.40 -14.77 -5.43
C ALA A 225 26.79 -14.07 -6.64
N TRP A 226 25.94 -13.08 -6.42
CA TRP A 226 25.35 -12.29 -7.49
C TRP A 226 26.38 -11.47 -8.27
N ALA A 227 27.33 -10.84 -7.59
CA ALA A 227 28.41 -10.11 -8.24
C ALA A 227 29.23 -11.03 -9.15
N GLU A 228 29.58 -12.22 -8.65
CA GLU A 228 30.34 -13.21 -9.41
C GLU A 228 29.54 -13.80 -10.58
N TYR A 229 28.26 -14.14 -10.35
CA TYR A 229 27.34 -14.52 -11.42
C TYR A 229 27.28 -13.48 -12.52
N THR A 230 27.10 -12.20 -12.15
CA THR A 230 27.02 -11.10 -13.10
C THR A 230 28.29 -10.94 -13.90
N ARG A 231 29.46 -11.06 -13.25
CA ARG A 231 30.76 -11.05 -13.90
C ARG A 231 30.86 -12.15 -14.96
N MET A 232 30.46 -13.38 -14.60
CA MET A 232 30.49 -14.53 -15.52
C MET A 232 29.52 -14.38 -16.68
N VAL A 233 28.31 -13.86 -16.44
CA VAL A 233 27.30 -13.62 -17.51
C VAL A 233 27.75 -12.56 -18.50
N GLN A 234 28.52 -11.58 -18.05
CA GLN A 234 29.07 -10.50 -18.89
C GLN A 234 30.26 -10.97 -19.74
N THR A 235 30.77 -12.18 -19.52
CA THR A 235 31.84 -12.76 -20.36
C THR A 235 31.41 -12.75 -21.83
N PRO A 236 32.22 -12.19 -22.73
CA PRO A 236 31.86 -12.01 -24.14
C PRO A 236 31.46 -13.31 -24.83
N THR A 237 30.46 -13.23 -25.68
CA THR A 237 30.00 -14.38 -26.49
C THR A 237 30.90 -14.56 -27.73
N HIS A 238 31.33 -13.43 -28.30
CA HIS A 238 32.17 -13.36 -29.48
C HIS A 238 33.33 -12.42 -29.15
N VAL A 239 34.47 -12.96 -28.89
CA VAL A 239 35.73 -12.24 -28.89
C VAL A 239 36.64 -13.02 -29.79
N ASP A 240 37.50 -12.29 -30.52
CA ASP A 240 38.68 -12.89 -31.15
C ASP A 240 39.32 -13.83 -30.19
N ASP A 241 39.74 -14.98 -30.70
CA ASP A 241 40.27 -16.14 -29.96
C ASP A 241 41.16 -15.64 -28.80
N ASN A 242 40.67 -15.76 -27.55
CA ASN A 242 41.49 -15.41 -26.39
C ASN A 242 42.53 -16.50 -26.18
N ALA A 243 43.64 -16.39 -26.93
CA ALA A 243 44.72 -17.34 -26.90
C ALA A 243 45.27 -17.59 -25.48
N ALA A 244 45.22 -16.58 -24.61
CA ALA A 244 45.65 -16.67 -23.21
C ALA A 244 44.68 -17.50 -22.32
N ALA A 245 43.40 -17.59 -22.67
CA ALA A 245 42.44 -18.37 -21.92
C ALA A 245 42.34 -19.84 -22.33
N ARG A 246 42.80 -20.17 -23.53
CA ARG A 246 42.75 -21.53 -24.08
C ARG A 246 43.46 -22.57 -23.23
N PRO A 247 44.72 -22.35 -22.74
CA PRO A 247 45.39 -23.29 -21.85
C PRO A 247 44.62 -23.49 -20.53
N LYS A 248 44.00 -22.49 -19.98
CA LYS A 248 43.20 -22.59 -18.74
C LYS A 248 41.94 -23.42 -18.97
N LEU A 249 41.25 -23.23 -20.10
CA LEU A 249 40.10 -24.05 -20.47
C LEU A 249 40.47 -25.52 -20.65
N GLU A 250 41.58 -25.79 -21.40
CA GLU A 250 42.08 -27.13 -21.62
C GLU A 250 42.44 -27.80 -20.29
N ALA A 251 43.20 -27.11 -19.43
CA ALA A 251 43.54 -27.61 -18.10
C ALA A 251 42.30 -27.89 -17.23
N TYR A 252 41.31 -27.02 -17.29
CA TYR A 252 40.05 -27.22 -16.56
C TYR A 252 39.32 -28.48 -17.04
N LEU A 253 39.17 -28.66 -18.34
CA LEU A 253 38.53 -29.84 -18.92
C LEU A 253 39.30 -31.13 -18.63
N GLN A 254 40.66 -31.09 -18.67
CA GLN A 254 41.53 -32.22 -18.28
C GLN A 254 41.35 -32.60 -16.80
N ILE A 255 41.21 -31.60 -15.90
CA ILE A 255 40.96 -31.88 -14.48
C ILE A 255 39.62 -32.60 -14.31
N LEU A 256 38.55 -32.14 -14.96
CA LEU A 256 37.23 -32.79 -14.91
C LEU A 256 37.33 -34.24 -15.38
N GLU A 257 38.12 -34.53 -16.43
CA GLU A 257 38.31 -35.86 -16.97
C GLU A 257 39.15 -36.74 -16.03
N LEU A 258 40.36 -36.29 -15.65
CA LEU A 258 41.29 -37.05 -14.81
C LEU A 258 40.71 -37.42 -13.45
N MET A 259 39.99 -36.45 -12.85
CA MET A 259 39.36 -36.62 -11.54
C MET A 259 37.98 -37.27 -11.61
N ARG A 260 37.49 -37.58 -12.82
CA ARG A 260 36.13 -38.08 -13.07
C ARG A 260 35.07 -37.26 -12.40
N LEU A 261 35.25 -35.92 -12.39
CA LEU A 261 34.31 -34.99 -11.80
C LEU A 261 33.07 -34.84 -12.69
N PRO A 262 31.89 -34.54 -12.10
CA PRO A 262 30.71 -34.22 -12.88
C PRO A 262 30.94 -32.97 -13.75
N VAL A 263 30.48 -32.99 -14.98
CA VAL A 263 30.58 -31.82 -15.87
C VAL A 263 29.55 -30.77 -15.45
N PRO A 264 29.91 -29.48 -15.32
CA PRO A 264 28.96 -28.42 -15.01
C PRO A 264 27.80 -28.33 -16.00
N THR A 265 26.59 -28.40 -15.49
CA THR A 265 25.34 -28.35 -16.27
C THR A 265 24.33 -27.44 -15.65
N VAL A 266 23.44 -26.90 -16.48
CA VAL A 266 22.29 -26.11 -16.05
C VAL A 266 21.00 -26.62 -16.70
N GLN A 267 19.86 -26.41 -16.04
CA GLN A 267 18.53 -26.69 -16.60
C GLN A 267 18.08 -25.52 -17.47
N ARG A 268 17.80 -25.79 -18.75
CA ARG A 268 17.27 -24.77 -19.66
C ARG A 268 16.08 -25.36 -20.44
N ALA A 269 14.90 -24.74 -20.26
CA ALA A 269 13.64 -25.20 -20.87
C ALA A 269 13.36 -26.72 -20.64
N GLY A 270 13.63 -27.20 -19.40
CA GLY A 270 13.42 -28.61 -19.02
C GLY A 270 14.47 -29.59 -19.54
N LYS A 271 15.52 -29.09 -20.18
CA LYS A 271 16.65 -29.90 -20.67
C LYS A 271 17.92 -29.60 -19.87
N THR A 272 18.67 -30.62 -19.55
CA THR A 272 20.04 -30.49 -19.00
C THR A 272 20.99 -30.15 -20.14
N VAL A 273 21.68 -29.01 -20.03
CA VAL A 273 22.67 -28.53 -20.99
C VAL A 273 23.96 -28.16 -20.29
N PHE A 274 25.08 -28.17 -21.01
CA PHE A 274 26.35 -27.72 -20.44
C PHE A 274 26.29 -26.27 -20.00
N ALA A 275 26.92 -25.97 -18.87
CA ALA A 275 26.98 -24.63 -18.29
C ALA A 275 28.07 -23.79 -18.96
N VAL A 276 27.94 -23.55 -20.27
CA VAL A 276 28.94 -22.85 -21.10
C VAL A 276 29.31 -21.49 -20.52
N THR A 277 28.31 -20.69 -20.08
CA THR A 277 28.57 -19.38 -19.49
C THR A 277 29.38 -19.47 -18.19
N TYR A 278 29.11 -20.46 -17.34
CA TYR A 278 29.84 -20.71 -16.12
C TYR A 278 31.28 -21.07 -16.39
N MET A 279 31.54 -22.07 -17.29
CA MET A 279 32.87 -22.50 -17.66
C MET A 279 33.69 -21.38 -18.32
N ALA A 280 33.04 -20.58 -19.18
CA ALA A 280 33.65 -19.38 -19.78
C ALA A 280 34.07 -18.37 -18.69
N GLY A 281 33.22 -18.13 -17.73
CA GLY A 281 33.48 -17.21 -16.60
C GLY A 281 34.63 -17.70 -15.69
N LEU A 282 34.73 -19.00 -15.46
CA LEU A 282 35.84 -19.59 -14.67
C LEU A 282 37.19 -19.52 -15.37
N THR A 283 37.23 -19.81 -16.66
CA THR A 283 38.46 -19.93 -17.42
C THR A 283 38.91 -18.64 -18.09
N GLY A 284 38.02 -17.68 -18.23
CA GLY A 284 38.22 -16.45 -19.02
C GLY A 284 38.13 -16.68 -20.52
N ALA A 285 37.72 -17.87 -20.97
CA ALA A 285 37.50 -18.18 -22.38
C ALA A 285 36.18 -17.54 -22.86
N SER A 286 36.07 -17.33 -24.17
CA SER A 286 34.78 -16.95 -24.75
C SER A 286 33.79 -18.11 -24.72
N LYS A 287 32.49 -17.81 -24.75
CA LYS A 287 31.46 -18.86 -24.84
C LYS A 287 31.60 -19.73 -26.07
N SER A 288 32.07 -19.13 -27.19
CA SER A 288 32.36 -19.87 -28.42
C SER A 288 33.52 -20.85 -28.26
N GLN A 289 34.61 -20.44 -27.60
CA GLN A 289 35.73 -21.34 -27.32
C GLN A 289 35.30 -22.51 -26.46
N VAL A 290 34.53 -22.25 -25.39
CA VAL A 290 34.00 -23.35 -24.54
C VAL A 290 33.11 -24.30 -25.34
N GLN A 291 32.22 -23.77 -26.15
CA GLN A 291 31.32 -24.58 -26.98
C GLN A 291 32.10 -25.44 -27.96
N HIS A 292 33.07 -24.86 -28.70
CA HIS A 292 33.92 -25.61 -29.61
C HIS A 292 34.73 -26.72 -28.92
N ALA A 293 35.25 -26.44 -27.71
CA ALA A 293 35.99 -27.45 -26.95
C ALA A 293 35.10 -28.60 -26.50
N LEU A 294 33.82 -28.30 -26.15
CA LEU A 294 32.85 -29.33 -25.76
C LEU A 294 32.32 -30.13 -26.96
N ASP A 295 32.27 -29.53 -28.15
CA ASP A 295 31.81 -30.14 -29.39
C ASP A 295 32.94 -30.95 -30.09
N ALA A 296 34.18 -30.81 -29.64
CA ALA A 296 35.31 -31.63 -30.17
C ALA A 296 35.14 -33.11 -29.83
N ASP A 297 35.29 -33.98 -30.82
CA ASP A 297 35.04 -35.42 -30.70
C ASP A 297 35.77 -36.09 -29.50
N ILE A 298 36.95 -35.59 -29.14
CA ILE A 298 37.75 -36.09 -28.01
C ILE A 298 37.04 -35.91 -26.66
N TYR A 299 36.31 -34.80 -26.49
CA TYR A 299 35.63 -34.51 -25.24
C TYR A 299 34.14 -34.89 -25.25
N TRP A 300 33.49 -34.91 -26.45
CA TRP A 300 32.06 -35.14 -26.58
C TRP A 300 31.68 -36.56 -26.10
N ASP A 301 32.37 -37.60 -26.49
CA ASP A 301 32.08 -38.98 -26.06
C ASP A 301 32.31 -39.21 -24.57
N LYS A 302 33.33 -38.54 -24.01
CA LYS A 302 33.64 -38.62 -22.57
C LYS A 302 32.65 -37.82 -21.71
N ILE A 303 32.25 -36.63 -22.19
CA ILE A 303 31.34 -35.72 -21.49
C ILE A 303 29.89 -36.19 -21.61
N LYS A 304 29.50 -36.79 -22.74
CA LYS A 304 28.18 -37.34 -22.99
C LYS A 304 27.73 -38.38 -21.97
N ASN A 305 28.70 -39.12 -21.43
CA ASN A 305 28.50 -40.15 -20.42
C ASN A 305 28.79 -39.66 -19.00
N ALA A 306 29.21 -38.40 -18.83
CA ALA A 306 29.46 -37.81 -17.51
C ALA A 306 28.13 -37.53 -16.79
N LYS A 307 28.15 -37.66 -15.46
CA LYS A 307 26.99 -37.26 -14.64
C LYS A 307 26.85 -35.74 -14.67
N PRO A 308 25.60 -35.22 -14.74
CA PRO A 308 25.36 -33.80 -14.56
C PRO A 308 25.93 -33.30 -13.22
N GLY A 309 26.65 -32.19 -13.26
CA GLY A 309 27.35 -31.65 -12.12
C GLY A 309 26.93 -30.24 -11.75
N PRO A 310 27.14 -29.84 -10.49
CA PRO A 310 26.87 -28.50 -10.00
C PRO A 310 27.82 -27.46 -10.61
N CYS A 311 27.44 -26.20 -10.49
CA CYS A 311 28.22 -25.05 -10.91
C CYS A 311 28.55 -24.14 -9.72
N PRO A 312 29.32 -24.58 -8.72
CA PRO A 312 29.58 -23.80 -7.52
C PRO A 312 30.31 -22.49 -7.85
N LEU A 313 29.77 -21.35 -7.39
CA LEU A 313 30.47 -20.09 -7.55
C LEU A 313 31.71 -20.02 -6.67
N PRO A 314 32.82 -19.45 -7.16
CA PRO A 314 34.10 -19.38 -6.42
C PRO A 314 34.05 -18.25 -5.38
N ILE A 315 33.12 -18.33 -4.46
CA ILE A 315 32.97 -17.42 -3.33
C ILE A 315 33.12 -18.17 -2.02
N ARG A 316 33.52 -17.45 -0.98
CA ARG A 316 33.58 -18.00 0.36
C ARG A 316 32.24 -17.82 1.06
N ILE A 317 31.65 -18.87 1.59
CA ILE A 317 30.46 -18.81 2.44
C ILE A 317 30.88 -18.40 3.85
N THR A 318 30.30 -17.33 4.35
CA THR A 318 30.58 -16.73 5.67
C THR A 318 29.41 -16.84 6.64
N GLY A 319 28.18 -16.89 6.12
CA GLY A 319 26.97 -17.04 6.90
C GLY A 319 26.92 -18.38 7.63
N LYS A 320 26.43 -18.36 8.88
CA LYS A 320 26.43 -19.54 9.74
C LYS A 320 25.09 -19.73 10.43
N ILE A 321 24.74 -21.01 10.64
CA ILE A 321 23.70 -21.44 11.57
C ILE A 321 24.37 -22.37 12.57
N ASP A 322 24.25 -22.10 13.87
CA ASP A 322 24.90 -22.89 14.94
C ASP A 322 26.41 -23.14 14.70
N ASN A 323 27.13 -22.08 14.31
CA ASN A 323 28.56 -22.09 13.98
C ASN A 323 28.96 -22.92 12.75
N LYS A 324 28.01 -23.51 12.00
CA LYS A 324 28.25 -24.20 10.75
C LYS A 324 27.86 -23.33 9.56
N PRO A 325 28.56 -23.39 8.43
CA PRO A 325 28.13 -22.72 7.22
C PRO A 325 26.69 -23.13 6.85
N TRP A 326 25.84 -22.19 6.47
CA TRP A 326 24.46 -22.47 6.07
C TRP A 326 24.35 -23.21 4.73
N SER A 327 25.39 -23.11 3.91
CA SER A 327 25.56 -23.84 2.65
C SER A 327 27.06 -24.11 2.43
N GLU A 328 27.37 -25.15 1.68
CA GLU A 328 28.76 -25.43 1.25
C GLU A 328 29.18 -24.50 0.11
N ALA A 329 28.27 -24.19 -0.80
CA ALA A 329 28.46 -23.29 -1.92
C ALA A 329 27.08 -22.75 -2.40
N ILE A 330 27.11 -21.68 -3.18
CA ILE A 330 25.95 -21.21 -3.96
C ILE A 330 26.21 -21.58 -5.42
N ASP A 331 25.25 -22.26 -6.03
CA ASP A 331 25.32 -22.64 -7.43
C ASP A 331 25.08 -21.45 -8.37
N PHE A 332 25.78 -21.42 -9.50
CA PHE A 332 25.60 -20.40 -10.52
C PHE A 332 24.14 -20.24 -10.96
N ALA A 333 23.42 -21.35 -11.11
CA ALA A 333 22.02 -21.32 -11.53
C ALA A 333 21.08 -20.82 -10.41
N GLU A 334 21.51 -20.93 -9.14
CA GLU A 334 20.73 -20.51 -7.97
C GLU A 334 20.89 -19.03 -7.64
N ALA A 335 22.00 -18.38 -8.03
CA ALA A 335 22.30 -17.00 -7.65
C ALA A 335 21.14 -16.00 -7.96
N PRO A 336 20.48 -16.03 -9.13
CA PRO A 336 19.32 -15.19 -9.40
C PRO A 336 18.12 -15.47 -8.48
N VAL A 337 17.93 -16.72 -8.09
CA VAL A 337 16.83 -17.16 -7.20
C VAL A 337 17.13 -16.69 -5.78
N MET A 338 18.38 -16.82 -5.32
CA MET A 338 18.81 -16.33 -4.00
C MET A 338 18.61 -14.81 -3.87
N MET A 339 18.92 -14.03 -4.90
CA MET A 339 18.65 -12.59 -4.91
C MET A 339 17.16 -12.29 -4.80
N ARG A 340 16.29 -13.07 -5.47
CA ARG A 340 14.84 -12.94 -5.32
C ARG A 340 14.40 -13.25 -3.89
N HIS A 341 14.95 -14.27 -3.27
CA HIS A 341 14.65 -14.64 -1.89
C HIS A 341 15.14 -13.58 -0.92
N LEU A 342 16.33 -13.01 -1.12
CA LEU A 342 16.85 -11.91 -0.31
C LEU A 342 15.94 -10.69 -0.35
N GLY A 343 15.54 -10.26 -1.53
CA GLY A 343 14.58 -9.13 -1.66
C GLY A 343 13.20 -9.45 -1.05
N THR A 344 12.76 -10.71 -1.12
CA THR A 344 11.49 -11.15 -0.52
C THR A 344 11.57 -11.18 1.01
N ALA A 345 12.66 -11.71 1.56
CA ALA A 345 12.92 -11.73 2.99
C ALA A 345 12.98 -10.31 3.57
N ALA A 346 13.68 -9.39 2.89
CA ALA A 346 13.71 -7.98 3.27
C ALA A 346 12.30 -7.36 3.26
N PHE A 347 11.45 -7.66 2.27
CA PHE A 347 10.05 -7.23 2.26
C PHE A 347 9.27 -7.77 3.47
N ILE A 348 9.42 -9.06 3.80
CA ILE A 348 8.73 -9.69 4.94
C ILE A 348 9.16 -9.01 6.25
N VAL A 349 10.47 -8.82 6.45
CA VAL A 349 11.02 -8.16 7.65
C VAL A 349 10.45 -6.73 7.79
N ILE A 350 10.53 -5.93 6.73
CA ILE A 350 10.03 -4.55 6.76
C ILE A 350 8.51 -4.54 6.98
N ALA A 351 7.74 -5.27 6.16
CA ALA A 351 6.29 -5.26 6.23
C ALA A 351 5.73 -5.74 7.58
N TYR A 352 6.32 -6.81 8.12
CA TYR A 352 5.87 -7.38 9.38
C TYR A 352 6.30 -6.54 10.58
N LEU A 353 7.58 -6.18 10.69
CA LEU A 353 8.09 -5.54 11.90
C LEU A 353 7.75 -4.05 11.99
N THR A 354 7.41 -3.39 10.89
CA THR A 354 6.91 -2.01 10.91
C THR A 354 5.39 -1.91 10.91
N GLY A 355 4.71 -2.93 10.42
CA GLY A 355 3.27 -2.90 10.20
C GLY A 355 2.83 -1.93 9.09
N MET A 356 3.73 -1.48 8.24
CA MET A 356 3.40 -0.66 7.06
C MET A 356 2.41 -1.37 6.14
N ARG A 357 1.59 -0.62 5.41
CA ARG A 357 0.80 -1.22 4.33
C ARG A 357 1.72 -1.66 3.19
N PRO A 358 1.39 -2.75 2.48
CA PRO A 358 2.25 -3.25 1.40
C PRO A 358 2.61 -2.19 0.35
N GLY A 359 1.66 -1.33 -0.03
CA GLY A 359 1.92 -0.23 -0.96
C GLY A 359 2.85 0.86 -0.40
N GLU A 360 2.84 1.06 0.92
CA GLU A 360 3.75 1.98 1.60
C GLU A 360 5.19 1.42 1.58
N VAL A 361 5.36 0.12 1.86
CA VAL A 361 6.66 -0.57 1.76
C VAL A 361 7.20 -0.50 0.33
N LEU A 362 6.35 -0.76 -0.66
CA LEU A 362 6.72 -0.69 -2.08
C LEU A 362 7.03 0.73 -2.57
N GLY A 363 6.57 1.75 -1.86
CA GLY A 363 6.88 3.15 -2.12
C GLY A 363 8.18 3.65 -1.50
N LEU A 364 8.86 2.84 -0.68
CA LEU A 364 10.11 3.23 -0.03
C LEU A 364 11.24 3.41 -1.05
N ARG A 365 12.11 4.38 -0.78
CA ARG A 365 13.26 4.69 -1.62
C ARG A 365 14.55 4.55 -0.83
N ALA A 366 15.66 4.31 -1.52
CA ALA A 366 16.99 4.34 -0.94
C ALA A 366 17.24 5.71 -0.28
N GLY A 367 17.70 5.68 0.98
CA GLY A 367 17.82 6.87 1.85
C GLY A 367 16.58 7.13 2.71
N CYS A 368 15.55 6.27 2.68
CA CYS A 368 14.34 6.47 3.49
C CYS A 368 14.56 6.31 5.01
N CYS A 369 15.65 5.69 5.43
CA CYS A 369 15.98 5.45 6.83
C CYS A 369 17.38 6.04 7.13
N PRO A 370 17.52 7.36 7.28
CA PRO A 370 18.81 7.98 7.60
C PRO A 370 19.31 7.53 8.96
N ASP A 371 20.63 7.65 9.17
CA ASP A 371 21.19 7.40 10.47
C ASP A 371 20.73 8.50 11.45
N PRO A 372 20.27 8.14 12.65
CA PRO A 372 19.70 9.10 13.57
C PRO A 372 20.82 9.97 14.18
N GLU A 373 20.60 11.27 14.28
CA GLU A 373 21.49 12.16 15.03
C GLU A 373 21.48 11.80 16.54
N THR A 374 20.30 11.43 17.05
CA THR A 374 20.10 10.95 18.41
C THR A 374 18.92 9.98 18.45
N GLY A 375 19.03 8.89 19.20
CA GLY A 375 17.89 8.05 19.56
C GLY A 375 17.55 6.93 18.58
N ARG A 376 16.39 6.99 17.93
CA ARG A 376 15.80 5.84 17.20
C ARG A 376 15.85 6.05 15.70
N HIS A 377 16.13 4.97 14.97
CA HIS A 377 15.95 4.98 13.52
C HIS A 377 14.47 5.12 13.16
N VAL A 378 14.20 5.96 12.16
CA VAL A 378 12.86 6.18 11.62
C VAL A 378 12.86 6.06 10.10
N ILE A 379 11.73 5.61 9.55
CA ILE A 379 11.53 5.45 8.11
C ILE A 379 10.64 6.59 7.62
N HIS A 380 11.15 7.39 6.71
CA HIS A 380 10.40 8.41 5.98
C HIS A 380 9.79 7.79 4.71
N GLY A 381 8.51 8.00 4.51
CA GLY A 381 7.81 7.46 3.34
C GLY A 381 6.46 8.13 3.15
N HIS A 382 5.72 7.63 2.16
CA HIS A 382 4.42 8.18 1.79
C HIS A 382 3.30 7.23 2.20
N GLU A 383 2.21 7.81 2.67
CA GLU A 383 0.93 7.10 2.76
C GLU A 383 0.11 7.39 1.50
N PHE A 384 -0.51 6.33 0.94
CA PHE A 384 -1.24 6.42 -0.32
C PHE A 384 -2.76 6.34 -0.12
N LYS A 385 -3.22 5.46 0.78
CA LYS A 385 -4.65 5.13 0.90
C LYS A 385 -5.51 6.33 1.30
N ASN A 386 -4.99 7.20 2.19
CA ASN A 386 -5.73 8.34 2.73
C ASN A 386 -5.22 9.69 2.20
N ALA A 387 -4.23 9.66 1.30
CA ALA A 387 -3.67 10.87 0.71
C ALA A 387 -4.72 11.63 -0.11
N ARG A 388 -4.92 12.91 0.20
CA ARG A 388 -5.93 13.75 -0.43
C ARG A 388 -5.43 15.17 -0.61
N ASP A 389 -5.89 15.82 -1.68
CA ASP A 389 -5.67 17.26 -1.89
C ASP A 389 -6.60 18.11 -1.02
N GLU A 390 -6.47 19.43 -1.12
CA GLU A 390 -7.30 20.41 -0.38
C GLU A 390 -8.77 20.30 -0.76
N GLN A 391 -9.08 19.88 -1.99
CA GLN A 391 -10.44 19.65 -2.49
C GLN A 391 -10.96 18.26 -2.09
N GLY A 392 -10.11 17.46 -1.44
CA GLY A 392 -10.42 16.12 -0.97
C GLY A 392 -10.37 15.04 -2.03
N ASN A 393 -9.83 15.28 -3.23
CA ASN A 393 -9.57 14.25 -4.22
C ASN A 393 -8.39 13.36 -3.80
N HIS A 394 -8.40 12.11 -4.22
CA HIS A 394 -7.32 11.19 -3.91
C HIS A 394 -6.04 11.55 -4.66
N LEU A 395 -4.94 11.71 -3.92
CA LEU A 395 -3.61 11.92 -4.47
C LEU A 395 -2.91 10.58 -4.69
N SER A 396 -2.78 10.18 -5.94
CA SER A 396 -2.13 8.90 -6.31
C SER A 396 -0.64 8.84 -5.95
N ARG A 397 0.04 10.00 -5.93
CA ARG A 397 1.44 10.14 -5.50
C ARG A 397 1.65 9.93 -4.00
N GLY A 398 0.55 9.88 -3.23
CA GLY A 398 0.62 9.84 -1.78
C GLY A 398 0.97 11.20 -1.16
N LEU A 399 1.01 11.20 0.18
CA LEU A 399 1.52 12.32 0.97
C LEU A 399 2.63 11.82 1.89
N PRO A 400 3.69 12.60 2.12
CA PRO A 400 4.66 12.28 3.16
C PRO A 400 3.92 12.03 4.48
N ARG A 401 4.27 10.95 5.15
CA ARG A 401 3.65 10.63 6.43
C ARG A 401 4.16 11.59 7.51
N ALA A 402 3.25 12.26 8.22
CA ALA A 402 3.59 13.25 9.23
C ALA A 402 4.41 12.66 10.40
N VAL A 403 4.08 11.44 10.83
CA VAL A 403 4.82 10.71 11.87
C VAL A 403 5.52 9.53 11.22
N PRO A 404 6.86 9.55 11.09
CA PRO A 404 7.62 8.45 10.49
C PRO A 404 7.40 7.12 11.22
N TRP A 405 7.62 5.99 10.53
CA TRP A 405 7.60 4.69 11.20
C TRP A 405 8.89 4.46 11.97
N VAL A 406 8.79 3.91 13.18
CA VAL A 406 9.95 3.49 13.94
C VAL A 406 10.55 2.24 13.32
N ALA A 407 11.87 2.22 13.13
CA ALA A 407 12.64 1.09 12.63
C ALA A 407 13.48 0.47 13.76
N ILE A 408 13.31 -0.83 13.96
CA ILE A 408 14.18 -1.62 14.83
C ILE A 408 15.38 -2.17 14.03
N PRO A 409 16.48 -2.59 14.66
CA PRO A 409 17.71 -3.00 13.97
C PRO A 409 17.50 -3.94 12.77
N PRO A 410 16.72 -5.04 12.84
CA PRO A 410 16.52 -5.92 11.68
C PRO A 410 15.89 -5.21 10.48
N VAL A 411 15.01 -4.24 10.72
CA VAL A 411 14.39 -3.44 9.65
C VAL A 411 15.42 -2.52 9.00
N VAL A 412 16.28 -1.90 9.80
CA VAL A 412 17.38 -1.07 9.30
C VAL A 412 18.32 -1.91 8.44
N THR A 413 18.72 -3.11 8.91
CA THR A 413 19.57 -4.04 8.17
C THR A 413 18.92 -4.42 6.83
N ALA A 414 17.62 -4.75 6.83
CA ALA A 414 16.87 -5.07 5.60
C ALA A 414 16.89 -3.91 4.59
N ILE A 415 16.70 -2.68 5.04
CA ILE A 415 16.78 -1.47 4.20
C ILE A 415 18.19 -1.29 3.65
N ARG A 416 19.23 -1.40 4.49
CA ARG A 416 20.63 -1.26 4.05
C ARG A 416 21.01 -2.31 3.01
N ILE A 417 20.54 -3.55 3.14
CA ILE A 417 20.76 -4.58 2.14
C ILE A 417 20.08 -4.24 0.81
N LEU A 418 18.85 -3.75 0.85
CA LEU A 418 18.15 -3.31 -0.37
C LEU A 418 18.86 -2.12 -1.04
N GLU A 419 19.42 -1.19 -0.27
CA GLU A 419 20.20 -0.05 -0.76
C GLU A 419 21.48 -0.48 -1.50
N ARG A 420 21.99 -1.67 -1.23
CA ARG A 420 23.12 -2.27 -2.01
C ARG A 420 22.67 -2.85 -3.36
N ILE A 421 21.38 -3.08 -3.54
CA ILE A 421 20.80 -3.66 -4.76
C ILE A 421 20.36 -2.58 -5.73
N VAL A 422 19.91 -1.42 -5.23
CA VAL A 422 19.33 -0.35 -6.03
C VAL A 422 20.18 0.92 -6.01
N PRO A 423 20.14 1.74 -7.08
CA PRO A 423 20.80 3.05 -7.08
C PRO A 423 20.22 3.98 -5.99
N SER A 424 21.02 4.94 -5.52
CA SER A 424 20.59 5.96 -4.55
C SER A 424 19.33 6.69 -5.03
N GLY A 425 18.37 6.93 -4.13
CA GLY A 425 17.09 7.59 -4.41
C GLY A 425 16.08 6.75 -5.20
N SER A 426 16.47 5.58 -5.72
CA SER A 426 15.57 4.66 -6.42
C SER A 426 14.65 3.93 -5.46
N LEU A 427 13.56 3.36 -5.99
CA LEU A 427 12.66 2.51 -5.20
C LEU A 427 13.41 1.28 -4.67
N LEU A 428 13.27 0.97 -3.38
CA LEU A 428 13.91 -0.20 -2.77
C LEU A 428 13.46 -1.51 -3.41
N PHE A 429 12.24 -1.55 -3.94
CA PHE A 429 11.65 -2.70 -4.63
C PHE A 429 11.43 -2.43 -6.12
N ASP A 430 12.36 -1.69 -6.75
CA ASP A 430 12.29 -1.38 -8.18
C ASP A 430 12.19 -2.65 -9.02
N THR A 431 11.27 -2.64 -10.00
CA THR A 431 10.99 -3.84 -10.81
C THR A 431 12.21 -4.30 -11.61
N HIS A 432 13.03 -3.37 -12.13
CA HIS A 432 14.21 -3.73 -12.89
C HIS A 432 15.33 -4.25 -12.00
N ALA A 433 15.58 -3.57 -10.86
CA ALA A 433 16.60 -3.98 -9.91
C ALA A 433 16.32 -5.36 -9.30
N HIS A 434 15.04 -5.74 -9.17
CA HIS A 434 14.62 -7.05 -8.67
C HIS A 434 14.28 -8.08 -9.75
N GLN A 435 14.67 -7.80 -11.01
CA GLN A 435 14.53 -8.72 -12.14
C GLN A 435 15.87 -9.38 -12.44
N PHE A 436 16.19 -10.42 -11.67
CA PHE A 436 17.47 -11.13 -11.73
C PHE A 436 17.58 -12.14 -12.89
N VAL A 437 16.55 -12.30 -13.70
CA VAL A 437 16.54 -13.19 -14.87
C VAL A 437 16.46 -12.35 -16.13
N ALA A 438 17.35 -12.63 -17.10
CA ALA A 438 17.41 -11.91 -18.36
C ALA A 438 16.06 -11.87 -19.11
N HIS A 439 15.70 -10.68 -19.57
CA HIS A 439 14.60 -10.33 -20.45
C HIS A 439 13.19 -10.53 -19.92
N ARG A 440 12.60 -9.48 -19.45
CA ARG A 440 11.14 -9.32 -19.70
C ARG A 440 10.45 -8.11 -19.10
N THR A 441 10.91 -6.93 -18.95
CA THR A 441 9.86 -5.88 -18.87
C THR A 441 10.41 -4.48 -19.04
N SER A 442 9.76 -3.71 -19.91
CA SER A 442 9.72 -2.24 -19.92
C SER A 442 8.93 -1.65 -18.75
N ALA A 443 8.65 -2.44 -17.72
CA ALA A 443 7.78 -2.08 -16.62
C ALA A 443 8.51 -1.19 -15.61
N LYS A 444 8.15 0.09 -15.56
CA LYS A 444 8.64 1.05 -14.56
C LYS A 444 7.85 0.91 -13.25
N GLY A 445 8.47 1.29 -12.13
CA GLY A 445 7.86 1.27 -10.80
C GLY A 445 8.30 0.09 -9.95
N SER A 446 7.58 -0.14 -8.88
CA SER A 446 7.89 -1.19 -7.91
C SER A 446 7.31 -2.56 -8.31
N LEU A 447 7.74 -3.59 -7.61
CA LEU A 447 7.13 -4.92 -7.72
C LEU A 447 5.63 -4.85 -7.44
N THR A 448 4.85 -5.71 -8.12
CA THR A 448 3.41 -5.79 -7.86
C THR A 448 3.11 -6.66 -6.63
N LEU A 449 2.00 -6.39 -5.96
CA LEU A 449 1.54 -7.19 -4.82
C LEU A 449 1.32 -8.67 -5.18
N TYR A 450 0.89 -8.93 -6.41
CA TYR A 450 0.76 -10.30 -6.92
C TYR A 450 2.12 -11.00 -7.04
N ALA A 451 3.11 -10.33 -7.64
CA ALA A 451 4.46 -10.88 -7.76
C ALA A 451 5.08 -11.16 -6.40
N LEU A 452 4.88 -10.25 -5.43
CA LEU A 452 5.35 -10.45 -4.05
C LEU A 452 4.67 -11.63 -3.37
N ARG A 453 3.37 -11.79 -3.53
CA ARG A 453 2.65 -12.96 -2.98
C ARG A 453 3.26 -14.27 -3.49
N CYS A 454 3.46 -14.40 -4.79
CA CYS A 454 4.10 -15.59 -5.36
C CYS A 454 5.53 -15.79 -4.81
N ARG A 455 6.31 -14.71 -4.69
CA ARG A 455 7.68 -14.78 -4.14
C ARG A 455 7.71 -15.17 -2.66
N VAL A 456 6.71 -14.78 -1.86
CA VAL A 456 6.60 -15.20 -0.44
C VAL A 456 6.36 -16.70 -0.35
N GLU A 457 5.48 -17.25 -1.18
CA GLU A 457 5.24 -18.70 -1.22
C GLU A 457 6.48 -19.47 -1.71
N ASP A 458 7.15 -18.99 -2.78
CA ASP A 458 8.41 -19.56 -3.25
C ASP A 458 9.49 -19.53 -2.16
N PHE A 459 9.59 -18.44 -1.40
CA PHE A 459 10.53 -18.29 -0.29
C PHE A 459 10.21 -19.24 0.87
N ALA A 460 8.94 -19.39 1.23
CA ALA A 460 8.52 -20.33 2.27
C ALA A 460 8.85 -21.78 1.89
N GLY A 461 8.65 -22.14 0.63
CA GLY A 461 9.05 -23.46 0.12
C GLY A 461 10.57 -23.67 0.16
N TRP A 462 11.35 -22.69 -0.29
CA TRP A 462 12.81 -22.72 -0.22
C TRP A 462 13.32 -22.84 1.24
N ALA A 463 12.74 -22.05 2.15
CA ALA A 463 13.10 -22.08 3.56
C ALA A 463 12.84 -23.45 4.20
N SER A 464 11.70 -24.08 3.87
CA SER A 464 11.36 -25.42 4.33
C SER A 464 12.33 -26.47 3.80
N ALA A 465 12.67 -26.42 2.52
CA ALA A 465 13.65 -27.35 1.93
C ALA A 465 15.06 -27.15 2.53
N LEU A 466 15.45 -25.93 2.85
CA LEU A 466 16.72 -25.65 3.55
C LEU A 466 16.67 -26.17 4.99
N ALA A 467 15.57 -25.97 5.71
CA ALA A 467 15.37 -26.48 7.06
C ALA A 467 15.51 -28.01 7.12
N GLU A 468 14.89 -28.73 6.18
CA GLU A 468 15.00 -30.19 6.05
C GLU A 468 16.44 -30.62 5.77
N ARG A 469 17.13 -29.95 4.83
CA ARG A 469 18.52 -30.24 4.48
C ARG A 469 19.48 -30.06 5.65
N LEU A 470 19.16 -29.12 6.54
CA LEU A 470 19.95 -28.79 7.74
C LEU A 470 19.50 -29.55 9.00
N ASP A 471 18.61 -30.53 8.87
CA ASP A 471 18.07 -31.31 9.99
C ASP A 471 17.29 -30.47 11.02
N ARG A 472 16.69 -29.35 10.56
CA ARG A 472 15.93 -28.39 11.38
C ARG A 472 14.43 -28.46 11.07
N THR A 473 13.88 -29.66 11.07
CA THR A 473 12.47 -29.90 10.67
C THR A 473 11.45 -29.08 11.49
N HIS A 474 11.80 -28.69 12.72
CA HIS A 474 10.98 -27.83 13.57
C HIS A 474 10.92 -26.37 13.08
N GLU A 475 11.76 -25.98 12.13
CA GLU A 475 11.78 -24.65 11.50
C GLU A 475 11.19 -24.66 10.07
N THR A 476 10.61 -25.75 9.63
CA THR A 476 9.86 -25.76 8.36
C THR A 476 8.70 -24.80 8.44
N VAL A 477 8.37 -24.14 7.33
CA VAL A 477 7.26 -23.19 7.23
C VAL A 477 6.01 -23.93 6.76
N PRO A 478 5.06 -24.28 7.65
CA PRO A 478 3.86 -25.00 7.25
C PRO A 478 2.94 -24.10 6.42
N ALA A 479 2.12 -24.73 5.59
CA ALA A 479 1.04 -24.03 4.91
C ALA A 479 0.10 -23.36 5.94
N ASP A 480 -0.30 -22.11 5.67
CA ASP A 480 -1.18 -21.39 6.58
C ASP A 480 -2.62 -21.88 6.46
N SER A 481 -3.29 -22.09 7.60
CA SER A 481 -4.65 -22.61 7.67
C SER A 481 -5.71 -21.70 7.00
N ALA A 482 -5.42 -20.39 6.91
CA ALA A 482 -6.29 -19.41 6.25
C ALA A 482 -5.90 -19.18 4.76
N GLY A 483 -5.11 -20.09 4.18
CA GLY A 483 -4.72 -20.06 2.77
C GLY A 483 -3.44 -19.26 2.50
N LEU A 484 -3.26 -18.85 1.24
CA LEU A 484 -2.03 -18.21 0.78
C LEU A 484 -1.64 -16.96 1.59
N ILE A 485 -0.34 -16.76 1.77
CA ILE A 485 0.22 -15.62 2.52
C ILE A 485 0.10 -14.34 1.71
N GLY A 486 -1.04 -13.66 1.84
CA GLY A 486 -1.27 -12.36 1.23
C GLY A 486 -0.45 -11.26 1.92
N THR A 487 0.13 -10.32 1.15
CA THR A 487 1.00 -9.26 1.68
C THR A 487 0.34 -8.36 2.73
N ALA A 488 -0.97 -8.15 2.68
CA ALA A 488 -1.73 -7.39 3.67
C ALA A 488 -1.85 -8.11 5.03
N ARG A 489 -1.64 -9.43 5.06
CA ARG A 489 -1.74 -10.22 6.28
C ARG A 489 -0.60 -9.95 7.25
N PHE A 490 0.60 -9.53 6.80
CA PHE A 490 1.71 -9.17 7.68
C PHE A 490 1.33 -8.06 8.66
N ARG A 491 0.74 -6.97 8.16
CA ARG A 491 0.24 -5.88 9.00
C ARG A 491 -0.84 -6.36 9.97
N ARG A 492 -1.74 -7.23 9.51
CA ARG A 492 -2.79 -7.82 10.35
C ARG A 492 -2.22 -8.70 11.46
N THR A 493 -1.23 -9.52 11.14
CA THR A 493 -0.57 -10.42 12.09
C THR A 493 0.17 -9.64 13.18
N LEU A 494 0.93 -8.60 12.81
CA LEU A 494 1.59 -7.74 13.80
C LEU A 494 0.57 -7.08 14.71
N ALA A 495 -0.51 -6.53 14.14
CA ALA A 495 -1.58 -5.91 14.92
C ALA A 495 -2.16 -6.88 15.93
N TRP A 496 -2.42 -8.11 15.52
CA TRP A 496 -2.96 -9.15 16.38
C TRP A 496 -2.00 -9.51 17.53
N HIS A 497 -0.70 -9.57 17.28
CA HIS A 497 0.31 -9.84 18.31
C HIS A 497 0.50 -8.67 19.27
N ILE A 498 0.57 -7.43 18.77
CA ILE A 498 0.77 -6.24 19.60
C ILE A 498 -0.46 -5.99 20.48
N ALA A 499 -1.66 -6.09 19.92
CA ALA A 499 -2.90 -5.82 20.63
C ALA A 499 -3.13 -6.70 21.86
N ARG A 500 -2.51 -7.87 21.91
CA ARG A 500 -2.58 -8.80 23.05
C ARG A 500 -1.64 -8.45 24.20
N ARG A 501 -0.78 -7.45 24.04
CA ARG A 501 0.14 -7.01 25.08
C ARG A 501 -0.46 -5.86 25.88
N PRO A 502 -0.14 -5.72 27.17
CA PRO A 502 -0.52 -4.54 27.94
C PRO A 502 -0.07 -3.25 27.21
N GLY A 503 -0.96 -2.27 27.07
CA GLY A 503 -0.70 -1.04 26.31
C GLY A 503 -0.58 -1.21 24.78
N GLY A 504 -0.73 -2.45 24.28
CA GLY A 504 -0.46 -2.79 22.88
C GLY A 504 -1.32 -2.07 21.86
N LEU A 505 -2.56 -1.75 22.20
CA LEU A 505 -3.45 -1.04 21.26
C LEU A 505 -3.09 0.44 21.11
N VAL A 506 -2.60 1.06 22.16
CA VAL A 506 -2.08 2.43 22.08
C VAL A 506 -0.82 2.44 21.21
N ALA A 507 0.12 1.52 21.47
CA ALA A 507 1.32 1.36 20.65
C ALA A 507 0.98 1.09 19.18
N LEU A 508 -0.03 0.25 18.92
CA LEU A 508 -0.51 -0.05 17.57
C LEU A 508 -1.15 1.16 16.90
N ALA A 509 -1.96 1.93 17.64
CA ALA A 509 -2.58 3.14 17.11
C ALA A 509 -1.52 4.16 16.68
N ILE A 510 -0.48 4.36 17.48
CA ILE A 510 0.65 5.25 17.17
C ILE A 510 1.41 4.74 15.93
N GLN A 511 1.85 3.48 15.96
CA GLN A 511 2.64 2.89 14.88
C GLN A 511 1.88 2.85 13.54
N TYR A 512 0.57 2.62 13.58
CA TYR A 512 -0.27 2.53 12.38
C TYR A 512 -0.86 3.89 11.96
N GLY A 513 -0.66 4.94 12.75
CA GLY A 513 -1.28 6.25 12.52
C GLY A 513 -2.80 6.20 12.65
N HIS A 514 -3.33 5.29 13.48
CA HIS A 514 -4.74 5.24 13.78
C HIS A 514 -5.05 6.21 14.92
N MET A 515 -5.90 7.18 14.68
CA MET A 515 -6.36 8.12 15.69
C MET A 515 -7.35 7.48 16.68
N ARG A 516 -7.65 6.19 16.53
CA ARG A 516 -8.66 5.46 17.31
C ARG A 516 -8.19 4.06 17.66
N THR A 517 -8.31 3.73 18.91
CA THR A 517 -8.16 2.36 19.41
C THR A 517 -9.20 1.41 18.81
N ALA A 518 -10.41 1.88 18.49
CA ALA A 518 -11.45 1.09 17.81
C ALA A 518 -11.00 0.57 16.43
N VAL A 519 -10.29 1.38 15.62
CA VAL A 519 -9.73 0.94 14.34
C VAL A 519 -8.63 -0.10 14.57
N SER A 520 -7.78 0.09 15.58
CA SER A 520 -6.76 -0.88 15.98
C SER A 520 -7.39 -2.14 16.54
N ALA A 521 -8.49 -2.02 17.30
CA ALA A 521 -9.29 -3.14 17.79
C ALA A 521 -9.89 -3.98 16.66
N GLY A 522 -10.35 -3.37 15.57
CA GLY A 522 -10.79 -4.06 14.37
C GLY A 522 -9.71 -4.96 13.73
N TYR A 523 -8.43 -4.61 13.88
CA TYR A 523 -7.31 -5.49 13.48
C TYR A 523 -7.04 -6.62 14.47
N ALA A 524 -7.49 -6.49 15.73
CA ALA A 524 -7.22 -7.39 16.84
C ALA A 524 -8.39 -8.30 17.20
N SER A 525 -9.56 -8.11 16.62
CA SER A 525 -10.89 -8.58 17.08
C SER A 525 -11.11 -10.09 17.20
N ARG A 526 -10.15 -10.93 16.81
CA ARG A 526 -10.26 -12.39 17.00
C ARG A 526 -9.63 -12.92 18.28
N SER A 527 -9.24 -12.06 19.21
CA SER A 527 -8.76 -12.50 20.52
C SER A 527 -9.85 -12.33 21.57
N ARG A 528 -10.36 -13.45 22.06
CA ARG A 528 -11.41 -13.54 23.09
C ARG A 528 -11.03 -12.86 24.41
N ASP A 529 -12.06 -12.30 25.06
CA ASP A 529 -12.25 -12.04 26.47
C ASP A 529 -11.06 -11.52 27.29
N GLY A 530 -11.14 -10.25 27.70
CA GLY A 530 -10.19 -9.56 28.56
C GLY A 530 -9.44 -8.39 27.93
N ILE A 531 -9.20 -8.39 26.61
CA ILE A 531 -8.49 -7.31 25.93
C ILE A 531 -9.33 -6.04 25.84
N HIS A 532 -10.62 -6.15 25.55
CA HIS A 532 -11.52 -4.98 25.55
C HIS A 532 -11.51 -4.28 26.91
N THR A 533 -11.45 -5.06 27.98
CA THR A 533 -11.37 -4.55 29.35
C THR A 533 -10.08 -3.79 29.63
N LEU A 534 -8.93 -4.30 29.17
CA LEU A 534 -7.64 -3.61 29.30
C LEU A 534 -7.57 -2.36 28.43
N LEU A 535 -8.21 -2.38 27.26
CA LEU A 535 -8.33 -1.27 26.33
C LEU A 535 -9.12 -0.12 26.90
N ASP A 536 -10.32 -0.44 27.43
CA ASP A 536 -11.15 0.54 28.07
C ASP A 536 -10.39 1.23 29.22
N ILE A 537 -9.60 0.46 29.97
CA ILE A 537 -8.78 0.98 31.08
C ILE A 537 -7.69 1.92 30.56
N GLU A 538 -6.93 1.54 29.54
CA GLU A 538 -5.85 2.39 29.02
C GLU A 538 -6.37 3.63 28.29
N THR A 539 -7.43 3.49 27.50
CA THR A 539 -8.09 4.63 26.85
C THR A 539 -8.66 5.60 27.89
N ALA A 540 -9.26 5.08 28.92
CA ALA A 540 -9.79 5.87 30.02
C ALA A 540 -8.68 6.59 30.79
N ARG A 541 -7.52 5.96 31.02
CA ARG A 541 -6.35 6.58 31.64
C ARG A 541 -5.83 7.76 30.82
N VAL A 542 -5.63 7.56 29.51
CA VAL A 542 -5.17 8.63 28.62
C VAL A 542 -6.17 9.79 28.55
N THR A 543 -7.47 9.47 28.52
CA THR A 543 -8.52 10.50 28.55
C THR A 543 -8.50 11.26 29.86
N ALA A 544 -8.38 10.56 30.99
CA ALA A 544 -8.29 11.18 32.32
C ALA A 544 -7.03 12.06 32.45
N GLU A 545 -5.88 11.60 31.99
CA GLU A 545 -4.63 12.35 31.98
C GLU A 545 -4.74 13.63 31.13
N THR A 546 -5.33 13.52 29.94
CA THR A 546 -5.58 14.70 29.07
C THR A 546 -6.48 15.71 29.74
N LEU A 547 -7.56 15.26 30.41
CA LEU A 547 -8.49 16.11 31.12
C LEU A 547 -7.88 16.70 32.38
N THR A 548 -7.03 15.97 33.11
CA THR A 548 -6.31 16.49 34.28
C THR A 548 -5.31 17.57 33.87
N THR A 549 -4.51 17.32 32.85
CA THR A 549 -3.59 18.34 32.31
C THR A 549 -4.35 19.59 31.89
N LEU A 550 -5.48 19.41 31.22
CA LEU A 550 -6.34 20.54 30.82
C LEU A 550 -6.91 21.27 32.02
N HIS A 551 -7.31 20.56 33.08
CA HIS A 551 -7.82 21.15 34.33
C HIS A 551 -6.73 22.04 34.95
N ASP A 552 -5.51 21.54 35.05
CA ASP A 552 -4.35 22.26 35.62
C ASP A 552 -4.01 23.50 34.76
N ASP A 553 -4.03 23.38 33.45
CA ASP A 553 -3.83 24.46 32.51
C ASP A 553 -4.91 25.55 32.69
N LEU A 554 -6.18 25.17 32.79
CA LEU A 554 -7.29 26.09 33.03
C LEU A 554 -7.20 26.77 34.38
N ALA A 555 -6.79 26.05 35.44
CA ALA A 555 -6.55 26.60 36.78
C ALA A 555 -5.38 27.61 36.79
N SER A 556 -4.39 27.42 35.90
CA SER A 556 -3.30 28.37 35.69
C SER A 556 -3.65 29.60 34.82
N GLY A 557 -4.91 29.71 34.33
CA GLY A 557 -5.40 30.85 33.57
C GLY A 557 -5.40 30.68 32.06
N THR A 558 -5.15 29.46 31.56
CA THR A 558 -5.26 29.17 30.13
C THR A 558 -6.67 29.45 29.61
N GLY A 559 -6.78 30.22 28.52
CA GLY A 559 -8.04 30.53 27.88
C GLY A 559 -8.45 29.46 26.86
N VAL A 560 -9.77 29.36 26.64
CA VAL A 560 -10.38 28.47 25.65
C VAL A 560 -11.31 29.25 24.74
N SER A 561 -11.27 28.96 23.45
CA SER A 561 -12.19 29.52 22.46
C SER A 561 -12.84 28.46 21.60
N GLY A 562 -13.83 28.86 20.81
CA GLY A 562 -14.51 28.04 19.84
C GLY A 562 -15.87 27.50 20.31
N PRO A 563 -16.65 26.88 19.40
CA PRO A 563 -18.03 26.47 19.69
C PRO A 563 -18.20 25.46 20.82
N ALA A 564 -17.12 24.71 21.12
CA ALA A 564 -17.10 23.72 22.19
C ALA A 564 -16.42 24.20 23.47
N ALA A 565 -16.03 25.49 23.58
CA ALA A 565 -15.25 26.02 24.71
C ALA A 565 -15.88 25.74 26.07
N HIS A 566 -17.17 26.06 26.23
CA HIS A 566 -17.88 25.80 27.50
C HIS A 566 -17.97 24.32 27.83
N ARG A 567 -18.16 23.45 26.81
CA ARG A 567 -18.18 21.98 27.02
C ARG A 567 -16.81 21.46 27.42
N LEU A 568 -15.74 22.03 26.86
CA LEU A 568 -14.38 21.64 27.22
C LEU A 568 -14.04 22.01 28.67
N ILE A 569 -14.42 23.21 29.11
CA ILE A 569 -14.24 23.66 30.48
C ILE A 569 -15.04 22.77 31.45
N GLN A 570 -16.30 22.45 31.13
CA GLN A 570 -17.11 21.54 31.93
C GLN A 570 -16.49 20.13 32.00
N ALA A 571 -15.97 19.60 30.91
CA ALA A 571 -15.28 18.30 30.89
C ALA A 571 -14.05 18.29 31.78
N ALA A 572 -13.23 19.34 31.74
CA ALA A 572 -12.04 19.48 32.58
C ALA A 572 -12.43 19.61 34.09
N ALA A 573 -13.49 20.33 34.42
CA ALA A 573 -13.97 20.45 35.80
C ALA A 573 -14.46 19.10 36.39
N GLN A 574 -15.10 18.26 35.57
CA GLN A 574 -15.55 16.93 36.02
C GLN A 574 -14.41 15.90 36.08
N ALA A 575 -13.26 16.18 35.47
CA ALA A 575 -12.11 15.27 35.49
C ALA A 575 -11.49 15.13 36.90
N SER A 576 -11.64 16.13 37.78
CA SER A 576 -11.16 16.08 39.15
C SER A 576 -11.70 14.90 39.95
N ASP A 577 -12.87 14.38 39.61
CA ASP A 577 -13.50 13.22 40.24
C ASP A 577 -12.82 11.89 39.87
N PHE A 578 -11.95 11.87 38.84
CA PHE A 578 -11.27 10.68 38.33
C PHE A 578 -9.75 10.70 38.58
N VAL A 579 -9.23 11.68 39.29
CA VAL A 579 -7.81 11.84 39.57
C VAL A 579 -7.30 10.67 40.41
N GLY A 580 -6.43 9.86 39.83
CA GLY A 580 -5.53 8.94 40.53
C GLY A 580 -5.75 7.46 40.37
N ALA A 581 -6.86 6.95 39.87
CA ALA A 581 -7.02 5.50 39.85
C ALA A 581 -8.08 4.93 38.87
N ILE A 582 -7.84 4.99 37.56
CA ILE A 582 -8.54 4.05 36.66
C ILE A 582 -7.78 2.74 36.69
N THR A 583 -8.15 1.86 37.60
CA THR A 583 -7.56 0.52 37.76
C THR A 583 -8.52 -0.60 37.39
N THR A 584 -9.82 -0.30 37.25
CA THR A 584 -10.85 -1.28 36.97
C THR A 584 -11.63 -0.98 35.69
N SER A 585 -12.06 -2.03 35.00
CA SER A 585 -12.94 -1.95 33.83
C SER A 585 -14.24 -1.17 34.05
N ARG A 586 -14.77 -1.22 35.27
CA ARG A 586 -15.99 -0.51 35.65
C ARG A 586 -15.77 1.00 35.66
N GLN A 587 -14.65 1.45 36.19
CA GLN A 587 -14.25 2.88 36.19
C GLN A 587 -13.97 3.37 34.76
N ALA A 588 -13.26 2.56 33.98
CA ALA A 588 -12.99 2.87 32.58
C ALA A 588 -14.28 3.03 31.77
N LYS A 589 -15.22 2.10 31.88
CA LYS A 589 -16.52 2.18 31.21
C LYS A 589 -17.36 3.38 31.67
N ALA A 590 -17.30 3.73 32.95
CA ALA A 590 -18.01 4.88 33.50
C ALA A 590 -17.47 6.19 32.88
N LEU A 591 -16.15 6.32 32.75
CA LEU A 591 -15.52 7.51 32.12
C LEU A 591 -15.80 7.55 30.63
N LEU A 592 -15.53 6.47 29.91
CA LEU A 592 -15.72 6.39 28.45
C LEU A 592 -17.18 6.46 28.00
N GLY A 593 -18.09 6.04 28.87
CA GLY A 593 -19.53 6.12 28.64
C GLY A 593 -20.13 7.51 28.95
N ASN A 594 -19.35 8.44 29.48
CA ASN A 594 -19.80 9.80 29.74
C ASN A 594 -19.59 10.69 28.50
N PRO A 595 -20.66 11.10 27.81
CA PRO A 595 -20.54 11.92 26.59
C PRO A 595 -19.84 13.27 26.81
N LEU A 596 -19.85 13.78 28.03
CA LEU A 596 -19.23 15.06 28.38
C LEU A 596 -17.69 14.95 28.46
N LEU A 597 -17.15 13.74 28.71
CA LEU A 597 -15.73 13.49 28.88
C LEU A 597 -15.06 12.98 27.60
N THR A 598 -15.77 12.91 26.48
CA THR A 598 -15.22 12.47 25.19
C THR A 598 -14.44 13.62 24.55
N VAL A 599 -13.22 13.84 25.02
CA VAL A 599 -12.33 14.92 24.58
C VAL A 599 -11.09 14.31 23.92
N HIS A 600 -10.73 14.86 22.76
CA HIS A 600 -9.58 14.42 21.98
C HIS A 600 -8.71 15.62 21.59
N ASP A 601 -7.42 15.55 21.87
CA ASP A 601 -6.46 16.54 21.36
C ASP A 601 -6.11 16.21 19.91
N ASN A 602 -6.31 17.17 19.02
CA ASN A 602 -6.00 17.05 17.59
C ASN A 602 -4.85 18.00 17.23
N SER A 603 -3.63 17.52 17.33
CA SER A 603 -2.43 18.28 16.99
C SER A 603 -2.37 18.73 15.53
N GLN A 604 -3.00 17.98 14.60
CA GLN A 604 -3.01 18.34 13.18
C GLN A 604 -3.97 19.52 12.88
N ALA A 605 -5.04 19.63 13.65
CA ALA A 605 -5.99 20.73 13.51
C ALA A 605 -5.72 21.87 14.51
N PHE A 606 -4.69 21.75 15.35
CA PHE A 606 -4.39 22.67 16.45
C PHE A 606 -5.65 23.00 17.26
N ALA A 607 -6.31 21.94 17.75
CA ALA A 607 -7.58 22.07 18.46
C ALA A 607 -7.95 20.83 19.27
N MET A 608 -8.74 21.01 20.32
CA MET A 608 -9.44 19.95 21.03
C MET A 608 -10.77 19.66 20.34
N CYS A 609 -11.13 18.39 20.24
CA CYS A 609 -12.46 17.94 19.82
C CYS A 609 -13.25 17.45 21.03
N VAL A 610 -14.27 18.20 21.45
CA VAL A 610 -15.26 17.74 22.43
C VAL A 610 -16.40 17.06 21.68
N TYR A 611 -16.24 15.76 21.50
CA TYR A 611 -17.03 15.02 20.53
C TYR A 611 -18.48 14.91 20.94
N ASN A 612 -19.35 15.43 20.09
CA ASN A 612 -20.77 15.17 20.11
C ASN A 612 -21.15 14.66 18.71
N ARG A 613 -21.72 13.46 18.67
CA ARG A 613 -22.05 12.74 17.44
C ARG A 613 -22.96 13.56 16.50
N ASP A 614 -23.97 14.19 17.04
CA ASP A 614 -24.98 14.90 16.25
C ASP A 614 -24.45 16.22 15.63
N LYS A 615 -23.34 16.73 16.16
CA LYS A 615 -22.69 17.97 15.73
C LYS A 615 -21.41 17.73 14.92
N ALA A 616 -21.06 16.48 14.66
CA ALA A 616 -19.77 16.11 14.06
C ALA A 616 -19.78 16.25 12.53
N LEU A 617 -19.05 17.21 11.97
CA LEU A 617 -18.86 17.38 10.52
C LEU A 617 -17.93 16.34 9.90
N CYS A 618 -17.15 15.62 10.71
CA CYS A 618 -16.21 14.58 10.24
C CYS A 618 -16.86 13.21 10.08
N ARG A 619 -18.13 13.03 10.41
CA ARG A 619 -18.86 11.76 10.39
C ARG A 619 -19.10 11.25 8.98
N ARG A 620 -18.98 9.93 8.77
CA ARG A 620 -19.16 9.28 7.47
C ARG A 620 -20.28 8.24 7.40
N VAL A 621 -20.54 7.54 8.50
CA VAL A 621 -21.46 6.41 8.57
C VAL A 621 -22.24 6.51 9.90
N GLU A 622 -23.46 6.00 9.93
CA GLU A 622 -24.33 6.11 11.11
C GLU A 622 -23.79 5.45 12.39
N ASP A 623 -22.93 4.44 12.27
CA ASP A 623 -22.37 3.67 13.39
C ASP A 623 -21.02 4.18 13.94
N ASP A 624 -20.60 5.37 13.58
CA ASP A 624 -19.28 5.90 13.96
C ASP A 624 -19.38 6.72 15.26
N ASP A 625 -19.18 6.06 16.42
CA ASP A 625 -19.31 6.67 17.76
C ASP A 625 -18.12 7.53 18.22
N SER A 626 -17.14 7.78 17.35
CA SER A 626 -15.95 8.56 17.67
C SER A 626 -15.52 9.52 16.53
N PRO A 627 -14.78 10.61 16.83
CA PRO A 627 -14.42 11.62 15.83
C PRO A 627 -13.38 11.10 14.83
N ARG A 628 -13.44 11.63 13.61
CA ARG A 628 -12.37 11.48 12.62
C ARG A 628 -11.49 12.72 12.64
N LEU A 629 -10.44 12.65 13.45
CA LEU A 629 -9.55 13.78 13.69
C LEU A 629 -8.74 14.17 12.43
N ASP A 630 -8.49 13.22 11.51
CA ASP A 630 -7.88 13.40 10.18
C ASP A 630 -8.72 14.24 9.21
N ARG A 631 -9.97 14.60 9.60
CA ARG A 631 -10.93 15.34 8.80
C ARG A 631 -11.58 16.47 9.57
N CYS A 632 -10.86 16.97 10.53
CA CYS A 632 -11.35 18.07 11.34
C CYS A 632 -11.52 19.33 10.45
N VAL A 633 -12.71 19.94 10.54
CA VAL A 633 -13.03 21.15 9.82
C VAL A 633 -13.09 22.29 10.84
N ALA A 634 -12.45 23.40 10.55
CA ALA A 634 -12.32 24.54 11.47
C ALA A 634 -13.68 25.11 11.94
N THR A 635 -14.75 24.90 11.18
CA THR A 635 -16.12 25.35 11.48
C THR A 635 -16.94 24.32 12.28
N CYS A 636 -16.34 23.20 12.70
CA CYS A 636 -17.05 22.15 13.42
C CYS A 636 -17.49 22.62 14.81
N ALA A 637 -18.77 22.35 15.16
CA ALA A 637 -19.33 22.69 16.46
C ALA A 637 -18.73 21.91 17.66
N ASN A 638 -17.89 20.89 17.38
CA ASN A 638 -17.16 20.11 18.39
C ASN A 638 -15.76 20.66 18.68
N LEU A 639 -15.37 21.75 18.05
CA LEU A 639 -14.01 22.26 18.11
C LEU A 639 -13.84 23.32 19.20
N ALA A 640 -12.77 23.18 19.98
CA ALA A 640 -12.29 24.18 20.93
C ALA A 640 -10.78 24.35 20.79
N ARG A 641 -10.26 25.56 21.04
CA ARG A 641 -8.81 25.86 21.03
C ARG A 641 -8.38 26.42 22.37
N THR A 642 -7.22 25.98 22.85
CA THR A 642 -6.55 26.54 24.02
C THR A 642 -5.48 27.53 23.57
N ASP A 643 -4.93 28.32 24.51
CA ASP A 643 -3.83 29.25 24.26
C ASP A 643 -2.65 28.52 23.59
N ARG A 644 -2.31 27.30 24.03
CA ARG A 644 -1.30 26.43 23.40
C ARG A 644 -1.53 26.20 21.91
N HIS A 645 -2.77 25.95 21.50
CA HIS A 645 -3.11 25.75 20.09
C HIS A 645 -2.98 27.06 19.28
N ALA A 646 -3.31 28.20 19.87
CA ALA A 646 -3.11 29.50 19.23
C ALA A 646 -1.63 29.80 18.99
N ASP A 647 -0.77 29.51 19.95
CA ASP A 647 0.69 29.64 19.82
C ASP A 647 1.25 28.73 18.74
N GLN A 648 0.76 27.47 18.67
CA GLN A 648 1.14 26.53 17.62
C GLN A 648 0.71 27.00 16.23
N LEU A 649 -0.50 27.56 16.09
CA LEU A 649 -0.98 28.16 14.84
C LEU A 649 -0.12 29.34 14.42
N ALA A 650 0.25 30.23 15.36
CA ALA A 650 1.10 31.38 15.09
C ALA A 650 2.52 30.93 14.65
N THR A 651 3.08 29.94 15.32
CA THR A 651 4.40 29.36 14.98
C THR A 651 4.37 28.76 13.58
N GLN A 652 3.38 27.94 13.28
CA GLN A 652 3.23 27.32 11.96
C GLN A 652 3.03 28.37 10.85
N ALA A 653 2.30 29.45 11.13
CA ALA A 653 2.15 30.55 10.19
C ALA A 653 3.48 31.25 9.88
N GLN A 654 4.30 31.50 10.89
CA GLN A 654 5.65 32.07 10.72
C GLN A 654 6.56 31.14 9.89
N ASP A 655 6.48 29.83 10.12
CA ASP A 655 7.26 28.84 9.37
C ASP A 655 6.88 28.83 7.88
N LEU A 656 5.59 28.88 7.57
CA LEU A 656 5.11 28.96 6.19
C LEU A 656 5.56 30.25 5.49
N GLU A 657 5.56 31.38 6.19
CA GLU A 657 6.05 32.63 5.63
C GLU A 657 7.54 32.62 5.37
N ARG A 658 8.33 32.12 6.32
CA ARG A 658 9.78 31.94 6.11
C ARG A 658 10.07 31.07 4.89
N GLN A 659 9.28 30.01 4.68
CA GLN A 659 9.38 29.16 3.49
C GLN A 659 8.98 29.93 2.21
N ALA A 660 7.90 30.71 2.27
CA ALA A 660 7.45 31.51 1.14
C ALA A 660 8.46 32.60 0.73
N ASP A 661 9.17 33.16 1.71
CA ASP A 661 10.13 34.25 1.52
C ASP A 661 11.57 33.75 1.26
N SER A 662 11.80 32.45 1.24
CA SER A 662 13.12 31.82 1.01
C SER A 662 13.73 32.10 -0.37
N GLY A 663 12.95 32.65 -1.30
CA GLY A 663 13.39 32.87 -2.69
C GLY A 663 13.58 31.62 -3.53
N SER A 664 13.39 30.44 -2.93
CA SER A 664 13.59 29.14 -3.58
C SER A 664 12.33 28.60 -4.27
N LEU A 665 11.17 29.25 -4.05
CA LEU A 665 9.88 28.76 -4.51
C LEU A 665 9.34 29.59 -5.69
N PRO A 666 8.67 28.95 -6.65
CA PRO A 666 7.92 29.66 -7.69
C PRO A 666 6.86 30.59 -7.09
N PRO A 667 6.64 31.81 -7.66
CA PRO A 667 5.70 32.80 -7.09
C PRO A 667 4.30 32.24 -6.74
N PRO A 668 3.63 31.43 -7.58
CA PRO A 668 2.31 30.90 -7.25
C PRO A 668 2.31 29.97 -6.01
N LEU A 669 3.42 29.27 -5.75
CA LEU A 669 3.57 28.41 -4.58
C LEU A 669 3.83 29.25 -3.32
N ALA A 670 4.69 30.27 -3.42
CA ALA A 670 4.95 31.20 -2.34
C ALA A 670 3.66 31.94 -1.92
N ASP A 671 2.84 32.40 -2.89
CA ASP A 671 1.56 33.04 -2.60
C ASP A 671 0.55 32.11 -1.93
N ARG A 672 0.55 30.83 -2.31
CA ARG A 672 -0.27 29.80 -1.64
C ARG A 672 0.15 29.59 -0.18
N LEU A 673 1.45 29.53 0.10
CA LEU A 673 1.96 29.42 1.48
C LEU A 673 1.62 30.65 2.31
N ARG A 674 1.75 31.87 1.75
CA ARG A 674 1.32 33.11 2.42
C ARG A 674 -0.17 33.10 2.72
N GLY A 675 -1.00 32.64 1.77
CA GLY A 675 -2.44 32.49 2.00
C GLY A 675 -2.79 31.47 3.09
N GLN A 676 -2.01 30.38 3.22
CA GLN A 676 -2.15 29.44 4.33
C GLN A 676 -1.73 30.06 5.66
N ALA A 677 -0.58 30.76 5.69
CA ALA A 677 -0.10 31.47 6.88
C ALA A 677 -1.12 32.49 7.39
N THR A 678 -1.71 33.27 6.48
CA THR A 678 -2.76 34.25 6.82
C THR A 678 -3.96 33.58 7.52
N ARG A 679 -4.46 32.47 6.98
CA ARG A 679 -5.59 31.72 7.60
C ARG A 679 -5.24 31.17 8.99
N LEU A 680 -4.00 30.67 9.19
CA LEU A 680 -3.58 30.20 10.49
C LEU A 680 -3.52 31.35 11.52
N ARG A 681 -3.03 32.53 11.12
CA ARG A 681 -3.06 33.73 11.95
C ARG A 681 -4.48 34.18 12.30
N GLU A 682 -5.36 34.22 11.32
CA GLU A 682 -6.77 34.56 11.56
C GLU A 682 -7.40 33.65 12.63
N HIS A 683 -7.05 32.36 12.63
CA HIS A 683 -7.53 31.43 13.64
C HIS A 683 -6.89 31.69 15.02
N ALA A 684 -5.61 32.04 15.08
CA ALA A 684 -4.94 32.42 16.33
C ALA A 684 -5.51 33.74 16.89
N ASP A 685 -5.67 34.74 16.04
CA ASP A 685 -6.25 36.04 16.40
C ASP A 685 -7.71 35.92 16.87
N HIS A 686 -8.47 35.05 16.18
CA HIS A 686 -9.85 34.76 16.59
C HIS A 686 -9.88 34.13 17.99
N HIS A 687 -8.92 33.20 18.28
CA HIS A 687 -8.79 32.63 19.61
C HIS A 687 -8.55 33.73 20.65
N HIS A 688 -7.56 34.59 20.47
CA HIS A 688 -7.21 35.63 21.43
C HIS A 688 -8.36 36.65 21.67
N LYS A 689 -9.18 36.92 20.64
CA LYS A 689 -10.34 37.84 20.77
C LYS A 689 -11.52 37.21 21.51
N HIS A 690 -11.71 35.90 21.43
CA HIS A 690 -12.91 35.22 21.92
C HIS A 690 -12.64 34.16 22.99
N ARG A 691 -11.40 34.10 23.51
CA ARG A 691 -11.08 33.17 24.57
C ARG A 691 -11.85 33.48 25.86
N ILE A 692 -12.29 32.45 26.53
CA ILE A 692 -12.91 32.50 27.84
C ILE A 692 -12.01 31.73 28.82
N THR A 693 -11.92 32.22 30.04
CA THR A 693 -11.27 31.53 31.16
C THR A 693 -12.35 31.06 32.13
N PRO A 694 -12.11 29.98 32.90
CA PRO A 694 -13.04 29.60 33.97
C PRO A 694 -13.22 30.79 34.91
N GLN A 695 -14.46 31.22 35.17
CA GLN A 695 -14.72 32.15 36.24
C GLN A 695 -14.54 31.42 37.58
N GLU A 696 -13.77 31.98 38.48
CA GLU A 696 -13.78 31.53 39.88
C GLU A 696 -15.23 31.51 40.38
N PRO A 697 -15.67 30.44 41.05
CA PRO A 697 -17.00 30.49 41.67
C PRO A 697 -16.99 31.68 42.63
N SER A 698 -17.89 32.65 42.37
CA SER A 698 -18.14 33.73 43.28
C SER A 698 -18.48 33.15 44.65
N ALA A 699 -17.63 33.45 45.66
CA ALA A 699 -17.70 32.98 47.03
C ALA A 699 -19.07 33.32 47.67
#